data_43a4875dd6690f17a598b96c51c92dde
#
_entry.id   43a4875dd6690f17a598b96c51c92dde
#
_cell.length_a   1.000
_cell.length_b   1.000
_cell.length_c   1.000
_cell.angle_alpha   90.00
_cell.angle_beta   90.00
_cell.angle_gamma   90.00
#
_symmetry.space_group_name_H-M   'P 1'
#
loop_
_entity.id
_entity.type
_entity.pdbx_description
1 polymer ?
#
loop_
_entity_poly.entity_id
_entity_poly.type
_entity_poly.pdbx_seq_one_letter_code
_entity_poly.pdbx_strand_id
1 'polypeptide(L)'
;MKRIFIIGLLFLYAFTLYSQSNIRYYFKTLDIQDGLSQNTVNAILQDKQGFMWFGTKDGLNRFDGLSFRIFKKENSALGNNFITALHEDKEGNIWVGTDAGVYVYNPLLEDFTVFDRVSDTGDMISRAVTRIESDEDSDIWISVDYQGLFHFDRVQDRLINCLHRDKRKNQLTNVTRFWFEEKLCWVSLYDDNLYYTKDNFKTLLPFQDSEGKEPFKDDIINTWIMGPHNCWYIGSSNGLTEINLTTGRVRRLLNYYVRDLGFKSDKELWVGTESGLYIYDLEKGEIAHLTVSNGNDSYALADNAIYSICRDNEGGMWIGSYFGGVNYYPRQWTYFEKFYPRDDIKNFGRRVREFCESNDGTVWIGTEDKGLFHFYPESGKIEKFSHPSIYQNVHGLCLDGDDLWVGTFSGGLSRIDLLTKQVRHYQKGISPNSLDANNVFSICKTTSGDLWIGTTSGLLRYNRDTDDFTRMPKLANMFVYKILEDFNGNLWLATYSNGVFRYDVNKKEWKNFIFHKNDSTSLPYDKVISICEDSRKRLWFMTQGAGFCRFNPENESFTRFDMSKGFPSNIIYRMVEDNRGNLWLTTNNGLVCFNPETDDKRVYTTANGLLSNQFNYQSGYKDKMGRIYLGSINGFITFDPSTFVENTFVPPVVITDFFLFNKRMQIGSKDSPLKESIVFSDEVELESDQNSFSLHAAALGYQAPEMNQLVYKMEGFDKEWYNVGRNSVINYSNLPYGTYIFHLRGSNSDGKWNEKERILKIHILPPFYLSGWAYCIYLLLGILSVVGIIYYFRKRNEQKHQQAMEKFEREKERELYTAKIDFFTNVAHEIRTPLTLIKSPLENVLVSPNVSADIRDDLEIMNLNTTRLLDLVNQLLDFRKTETRGFQLNFVECNISDILQQIYMRFTPLARQKKLEFVIECSESIYASIDREALTKIISNLFTNAIKYSETYIHARLWMEDTCWFLSVCNDGNV
;
A
#
# COMPACT_ATOMS: atom_id res chain seq x y z
N MET A 1 11.70 -48.75 44.21
CA MET A 1 12.59 -47.97 43.32
C MET A 1 12.27 -48.13 41.83
N LYS A 2 12.18 -49.35 41.23
CA LYS A 2 11.86 -49.48 39.79
C LYS A 2 10.51 -48.84 39.35
N ARG A 3 9.46 -48.94 40.17
CA ARG A 3 8.15 -48.30 39.82
C ARG A 3 8.16 -46.77 39.90
N ILE A 4 8.95 -46.21 40.82
CA ILE A 4 9.09 -44.73 40.90
C ILE A 4 9.92 -44.20 39.74
N PHE A 5 10.89 -44.95 39.26
CA PHE A 5 11.70 -44.61 38.11
C PHE A 5 10.90 -44.64 36.78
N ILE A 6 9.97 -45.59 36.63
CA ILE A 6 9.08 -45.71 35.46
C ILE A 6 8.04 -44.62 35.48
N ILE A 7 7.50 -44.21 36.64
CA ILE A 7 6.57 -43.07 36.77
C ILE A 7 7.30 -41.76 36.51
N GLY A 8 8.55 -41.61 36.97
CA GLY A 8 9.38 -40.45 36.63
C GLY A 8 9.73 -40.36 35.17
N LEU A 9 10.02 -41.46 34.48
CA LEU A 9 10.25 -41.53 33.05
C LEU A 9 8.97 -41.28 32.24
N LEU A 10 7.81 -41.77 32.70
CA LEU A 10 6.51 -41.46 32.09
C LEU A 10 6.12 -39.98 32.28
N PHE A 11 6.44 -39.36 33.42
CA PHE A 11 6.28 -37.93 33.63
C PHE A 11 7.23 -37.11 32.79
N LEU A 12 8.50 -37.51 32.67
CA LEU A 12 9.44 -36.87 31.73
C LEU A 12 8.98 -37.02 30.26
N TYR A 13 8.48 -38.19 29.86
CA TYR A 13 7.95 -38.45 28.53
C TYR A 13 6.63 -37.69 28.28
N ALA A 14 5.78 -37.53 29.29
CA ALA A 14 4.60 -36.66 29.21
C ALA A 14 4.97 -35.19 29.14
N PHE A 15 6.05 -34.75 29.82
CA PHE A 15 6.54 -33.35 29.71
C PHE A 15 7.18 -33.05 28.36
N THR A 16 7.83 -34.03 27.69
CA THR A 16 8.36 -33.85 26.34
C THR A 16 7.29 -33.87 25.27
N LEU A 17 6.11 -34.47 25.52
CA LEU A 17 4.96 -34.42 24.60
C LEU A 17 4.12 -33.14 24.73
N TYR A 18 4.31 -32.36 25.80
CA TYR A 18 3.52 -31.12 26.02
C TYR A 18 4.18 -29.83 25.56
N SER A 19 5.41 -29.90 25.04
CA SER A 19 6.09 -28.71 24.48
C SER A 19 6.11 -28.74 22.95
N GLN A 20 5.01 -29.05 22.31
CA GLN A 20 4.77 -28.56 20.97
C GLN A 20 4.25 -27.12 21.12
N SER A 21 5.17 -26.17 21.05
CA SER A 21 4.77 -24.78 20.74
C SER A 21 3.92 -24.84 19.46
N ASN A 22 2.62 -24.58 19.59
CA ASN A 22 1.73 -24.47 18.44
C ASN A 22 2.17 -23.26 17.60
N ILE A 23 3.26 -23.43 16.83
CA ILE A 23 3.69 -22.42 15.86
C ILE A 23 2.55 -22.26 14.87
N ARG A 24 1.95 -21.08 14.84
CA ARG A 24 0.89 -20.77 13.88
C ARG A 24 1.51 -20.14 12.65
N TYR A 25 1.10 -20.63 11.49
CA TYR A 25 1.49 -20.12 10.20
C TYR A 25 0.40 -19.20 9.68
N TYR A 26 0.77 -17.96 9.32
CA TYR A 26 -0.15 -16.95 8.82
C TYR A 26 0.21 -16.60 7.37
N PHE A 27 -0.70 -16.83 6.45
CA PHE A 27 -0.49 -16.55 5.04
C PHE A 27 -1.19 -15.26 4.62
N LYS A 28 -0.56 -14.55 3.68
CA LYS A 28 -1.21 -13.51 2.88
C LYS A 28 -1.58 -14.16 1.56
N THR A 29 -2.86 -14.14 1.22
CA THR A 29 -3.34 -14.67 -0.05
C THR A 29 -3.39 -13.56 -1.09
N LEU A 30 -2.94 -13.87 -2.31
CA LEU A 30 -3.07 -13.03 -3.49
C LEU A 30 -3.87 -13.81 -4.54
N ASP A 31 -4.98 -13.25 -4.98
CA ASP A 31 -5.89 -13.89 -5.91
C ASP A 31 -6.29 -12.97 -7.09
N ILE A 32 -7.31 -13.35 -7.84
CA ILE A 32 -7.82 -12.53 -8.95
C ILE A 32 -8.33 -11.15 -8.52
N GLN A 33 -8.71 -10.97 -7.25
CA GLN A 33 -9.15 -9.67 -6.72
C GLN A 33 -7.96 -8.72 -6.51
N ASP A 34 -6.78 -9.29 -6.26
CA ASP A 34 -5.51 -8.56 -6.14
C ASP A 34 -4.84 -8.31 -7.50
N GLY A 35 -5.41 -8.85 -8.59
CA GLY A 35 -4.92 -8.66 -9.94
C GLY A 35 -4.18 -9.85 -10.54
N LEU A 36 -4.17 -11.02 -9.90
CA LEU A 36 -3.64 -12.25 -10.49
C LEU A 36 -4.54 -12.68 -11.68
N SER A 37 -3.95 -13.18 -12.76
CA SER A 37 -4.72 -13.53 -13.96
C SER A 37 -5.68 -14.71 -13.77
N GLN A 38 -5.32 -15.65 -12.87
CA GLN A 38 -6.13 -16.82 -12.56
C GLN A 38 -5.59 -17.54 -11.30
N ASN A 39 -6.48 -18.16 -10.50
CA ASN A 39 -6.11 -18.72 -9.19
C ASN A 39 -5.36 -20.07 -9.24
N THR A 40 -5.28 -20.74 -10.38
CA THR A 40 -4.44 -21.94 -10.49
C THR A 40 -3.00 -21.55 -10.83
N VAL A 41 -2.11 -21.71 -9.88
CA VAL A 41 -0.69 -21.33 -10.00
C VAL A 41 0.17 -22.58 -10.08
N ASN A 42 0.68 -22.88 -11.29
CA ASN A 42 1.43 -24.10 -11.57
C ASN A 42 2.94 -23.94 -11.33
N ALA A 43 3.48 -22.73 -11.54
CA ALA A 43 4.91 -22.46 -11.42
C ALA A 43 5.15 -21.09 -10.79
N ILE A 44 6.18 -21.01 -9.94
CA ILE A 44 6.63 -19.77 -9.29
C ILE A 44 8.13 -19.64 -9.49
N LEU A 45 8.58 -18.44 -9.83
CA LEU A 45 9.99 -18.11 -10.02
C LEU A 45 10.27 -16.72 -9.48
N GLN A 46 11.41 -16.50 -8.82
CA GLN A 46 11.97 -15.17 -8.61
C GLN A 46 13.13 -14.97 -9.57
N ASP A 47 13.09 -13.88 -10.38
CA ASP A 47 14.16 -13.57 -11.29
C ASP A 47 15.35 -12.86 -10.61
N LYS A 48 16.46 -12.73 -11.31
CA LYS A 48 17.70 -12.07 -10.84
C LYS A 48 17.51 -10.59 -10.51
N GLN A 49 16.50 -9.94 -11.11
CA GLN A 49 16.14 -8.55 -10.77
C GLN A 49 15.37 -8.47 -9.45
N GLY A 50 14.77 -9.58 -9.04
CA GLY A 50 14.00 -9.70 -7.82
C GLY A 50 12.48 -9.74 -8.04
N PHE A 51 11.95 -9.65 -9.27
CA PHE A 51 10.52 -9.81 -9.54
C PHE A 51 10.06 -11.24 -9.29
N MET A 52 8.85 -11.38 -8.77
CA MET A 52 8.18 -12.68 -8.69
C MET A 52 7.38 -12.95 -9.95
N TRP A 53 7.50 -14.17 -10.47
CA TRP A 53 6.78 -14.64 -11.64
C TRP A 53 5.84 -15.79 -11.27
N PHE A 54 4.60 -15.71 -11.73
CA PHE A 54 3.58 -16.73 -11.47
C PHE A 54 2.98 -17.21 -12.78
N GLY A 55 3.24 -18.48 -13.08
CA GLY A 55 2.65 -19.18 -14.22
C GLY A 55 1.29 -19.76 -13.83
N THR A 56 0.22 -19.29 -14.48
CA THR A 56 -1.13 -19.73 -14.21
C THR A 56 -1.74 -20.48 -15.40
N LYS A 57 -2.96 -21.01 -15.25
CA LYS A 57 -3.70 -21.59 -16.38
C LYS A 57 -4.19 -20.54 -17.39
N ASP A 58 -4.12 -19.24 -17.06
CA ASP A 58 -4.58 -18.18 -17.96
C ASP A 58 -3.62 -16.97 -17.93
N GLY A 59 -2.36 -17.23 -18.23
CA GLY A 59 -1.34 -16.22 -18.43
C GLY A 59 -0.16 -16.30 -17.46
N LEU A 60 0.88 -15.56 -17.82
CA LEU A 60 2.08 -15.34 -17.02
C LEU A 60 1.96 -14.01 -16.31
N ASN A 61 2.28 -13.96 -15.02
CA ASN A 61 2.16 -12.78 -14.18
C ASN A 61 3.54 -12.40 -13.63
N ARG A 62 3.95 -11.14 -13.77
CA ARG A 62 5.11 -10.56 -13.07
C ARG A 62 4.61 -9.67 -11.95
N PHE A 63 5.12 -9.85 -10.75
CA PHE A 63 4.72 -9.13 -9.55
C PHE A 63 5.89 -8.33 -8.98
N ASP A 64 5.65 -7.07 -8.66
CA ASP A 64 6.63 -6.14 -8.12
C ASP A 64 6.48 -5.87 -6.60
N GLY A 65 5.58 -6.59 -5.94
CA GLY A 65 5.21 -6.42 -4.53
C GLY A 65 3.90 -5.67 -4.33
N LEU A 66 3.49 -4.84 -5.29
CA LEU A 66 2.27 -4.02 -5.22
C LEU A 66 1.27 -4.32 -6.33
N SER A 67 1.76 -4.68 -7.51
CA SER A 67 0.92 -4.85 -8.71
C SER A 67 1.37 -6.03 -9.57
N PHE A 68 0.40 -6.60 -10.30
CA PHE A 68 0.65 -7.63 -11.29
C PHE A 68 0.69 -7.05 -12.69
N ARG A 69 1.72 -7.42 -13.46
CA ARG A 69 1.75 -7.28 -14.91
C ARG A 69 1.44 -8.63 -15.54
N ILE A 70 0.36 -8.68 -16.32
CA ILE A 70 -0.15 -9.92 -16.91
C ILE A 70 0.22 -9.99 -18.40
N PHE A 71 0.78 -11.14 -18.80
CA PHE A 71 1.09 -11.48 -20.18
C PHE A 71 0.20 -12.64 -20.64
N LYS A 72 -0.54 -12.40 -21.71
CA LYS A 72 -1.43 -13.36 -22.36
C LYS A 72 -1.26 -13.27 -23.88
N LYS A 73 -1.74 -14.29 -24.62
CA LYS A 73 -1.73 -14.27 -26.09
C LYS A 73 -2.49 -13.08 -26.69
N GLU A 74 -3.42 -12.48 -25.94
CA GLU A 74 -4.22 -11.35 -26.39
C GLU A 74 -3.47 -10.01 -26.29
N ASN A 75 -2.42 -9.92 -25.45
CA ASN A 75 -1.70 -8.67 -25.17
C ASN A 75 -0.18 -8.77 -25.31
N SER A 76 0.34 -9.93 -25.70
CA SER A 76 1.77 -10.18 -25.87
C SER A 76 2.01 -11.21 -26.97
N ALA A 77 3.27 -11.47 -27.33
CA ALA A 77 3.65 -12.53 -28.26
C ALA A 77 3.67 -13.94 -27.61
N LEU A 78 3.20 -14.08 -26.38
CA LEU A 78 2.96 -15.39 -25.76
C LEU A 78 1.81 -16.11 -26.49
N GLY A 79 2.08 -17.21 -27.15
CA GLY A 79 1.09 -17.90 -28.00
C GLY A 79 0.12 -18.81 -27.22
N ASN A 80 0.41 -19.08 -25.93
CA ASN A 80 -0.42 -19.94 -25.08
C ASN A 80 -0.50 -19.43 -23.64
N ASN A 81 -1.70 -19.38 -23.07
CA ASN A 81 -1.94 -18.85 -21.73
C ASN A 81 -1.71 -19.88 -20.62
N PHE A 82 -1.74 -21.18 -20.93
CA PHE A 82 -1.58 -22.22 -19.90
C PHE A 82 -0.08 -22.45 -19.60
N ILE A 83 0.42 -21.81 -18.56
CA ILE A 83 1.84 -21.90 -18.15
C ILE A 83 2.02 -23.10 -17.25
N THR A 84 3.01 -23.92 -17.53
CA THR A 84 3.32 -25.17 -16.80
C THR A 84 4.67 -25.16 -16.12
N ALA A 85 5.66 -24.46 -16.69
CA ALA A 85 7.03 -24.41 -16.16
C ALA A 85 7.66 -23.02 -16.40
N LEU A 86 8.52 -22.61 -15.50
CA LEU A 86 9.30 -21.37 -15.57
C LEU A 86 10.75 -21.66 -15.22
N HIS A 87 11.67 -21.07 -15.96
CA HIS A 87 13.10 -21.14 -15.67
C HIS A 87 13.80 -19.85 -16.15
N GLU A 88 14.73 -19.31 -15.35
CA GLU A 88 15.59 -18.20 -15.74
C GLU A 88 16.97 -18.72 -16.13
N ASP A 89 17.42 -18.37 -17.34
CA ASP A 89 18.73 -18.74 -17.82
C ASP A 89 19.87 -17.85 -17.29
N LYS A 90 21.12 -18.14 -17.63
CA LYS A 90 22.27 -17.35 -17.16
C LYS A 90 22.26 -15.92 -17.69
N GLU A 91 21.68 -15.68 -18.86
CA GLU A 91 21.51 -14.36 -19.47
C GLU A 91 20.34 -13.57 -18.89
N GLY A 92 19.50 -14.19 -18.07
CA GLY A 92 18.35 -13.58 -17.45
C GLY A 92 17.05 -13.66 -18.28
N ASN A 93 17.05 -14.44 -19.40
CA ASN A 93 15.80 -14.69 -20.11
C ASN A 93 14.93 -15.67 -19.34
N ILE A 94 13.62 -15.46 -19.35
CA ILE A 94 12.67 -16.36 -18.71
C ILE A 94 12.12 -17.35 -19.75
N TRP A 95 12.47 -18.61 -19.58
CA TRP A 95 11.92 -19.70 -20.37
C TRP A 95 10.56 -20.10 -19.82
N VAL A 96 9.57 -20.09 -20.68
CA VAL A 96 8.16 -20.28 -20.31
C VAL A 96 7.66 -21.54 -21.02
N GLY A 97 7.50 -22.62 -20.27
CA GLY A 97 6.84 -23.83 -20.70
C GLY A 97 5.32 -23.71 -20.61
N THR A 98 4.64 -24.15 -21.66
CA THR A 98 3.17 -24.16 -21.72
C THR A 98 2.66 -25.57 -21.98
N ASP A 99 1.33 -25.75 -22.04
CA ASP A 99 0.72 -27.03 -22.44
C ASP A 99 0.87 -27.35 -23.95
N ALA A 100 1.41 -26.41 -24.73
CA ALA A 100 1.61 -26.57 -26.17
C ALA A 100 2.87 -25.83 -26.69
N GLY A 101 4.02 -26.05 -26.06
CA GLY A 101 5.29 -25.50 -26.53
C GLY A 101 6.01 -24.60 -25.54
N VAL A 102 7.08 -23.97 -26.00
CA VAL A 102 8.01 -23.16 -25.22
C VAL A 102 8.11 -21.76 -25.79
N TYR A 103 8.15 -20.76 -24.92
CA TYR A 103 8.39 -19.36 -25.24
C TYR A 103 9.54 -18.84 -24.39
N VAL A 104 10.31 -17.91 -24.94
CA VAL A 104 11.41 -17.25 -24.22
C VAL A 104 11.08 -15.78 -24.10
N TYR A 105 10.91 -15.32 -22.87
CA TYR A 105 10.74 -13.89 -22.56
C TYR A 105 12.10 -13.24 -22.40
N ASN A 106 12.37 -12.22 -23.21
CA ASN A 106 13.53 -11.38 -23.07
C ASN A 106 13.18 -10.16 -22.19
N PRO A 107 13.72 -10.04 -20.97
CA PRO A 107 13.39 -8.93 -20.07
C PRO A 107 13.93 -7.58 -20.56
N LEU A 108 14.98 -7.58 -21.41
CA LEU A 108 15.53 -6.35 -21.98
C LEU A 108 14.60 -5.75 -23.05
N LEU A 109 13.97 -6.61 -23.85
CA LEU A 109 13.03 -6.19 -24.90
C LEU A 109 11.56 -6.25 -24.45
N GLU A 110 11.28 -6.82 -23.28
CA GLU A 110 9.95 -7.11 -22.75
C GLU A 110 9.03 -7.86 -23.72
N ASP A 111 9.59 -8.74 -24.51
CA ASP A 111 8.90 -9.46 -25.56
C ASP A 111 9.17 -10.97 -25.50
N PHE A 112 8.26 -11.74 -26.09
CA PHE A 112 8.36 -13.19 -26.18
C PHE A 112 8.77 -13.63 -27.58
N THR A 113 9.66 -14.61 -27.62
CA THR A 113 9.97 -15.34 -28.85
C THR A 113 9.51 -16.78 -28.72
N VAL A 114 8.91 -17.31 -29.76
CA VAL A 114 8.55 -18.73 -29.83
C VAL A 114 9.82 -19.54 -29.96
N PHE A 115 9.98 -20.59 -29.18
CA PHE A 115 11.06 -21.56 -29.36
C PHE A 115 10.62 -22.63 -30.36
N ASP A 116 10.90 -22.41 -31.65
CA ASP A 116 10.43 -23.20 -32.77
C ASP A 116 11.54 -24.09 -33.40
N ARG A 117 12.54 -24.46 -32.63
CA ARG A 117 13.63 -25.31 -33.10
C ARG A 117 13.13 -26.72 -33.38
N VAL A 118 13.62 -27.29 -34.51
CA VAL A 118 13.37 -28.69 -34.89
C VAL A 118 14.49 -29.55 -34.35
N SER A 119 14.18 -30.65 -33.68
CA SER A 119 15.18 -31.57 -33.15
C SER A 119 15.82 -32.42 -34.23
N ASP A 120 16.90 -33.12 -33.86
CA ASP A 120 17.60 -34.10 -34.68
C ASP A 120 16.67 -35.29 -35.10
N THR A 121 15.59 -35.54 -34.39
CA THR A 121 14.55 -36.54 -34.73
C THR A 121 13.46 -35.99 -35.63
N GLY A 122 13.47 -34.70 -35.97
CA GLY A 122 12.46 -34.02 -36.79
C GLY A 122 11.25 -33.52 -35.99
N ASP A 123 11.31 -33.61 -34.69
CA ASP A 123 10.21 -33.17 -33.81
C ASP A 123 10.37 -31.72 -33.38
N MET A 124 9.25 -30.99 -33.29
CA MET A 124 9.15 -29.71 -32.59
C MET A 124 8.48 -29.91 -31.22
N ILE A 125 8.83 -29.08 -30.24
CA ILE A 125 8.18 -29.10 -28.95
C ILE A 125 6.74 -28.54 -29.13
N SER A 126 5.73 -29.41 -28.97
CA SER A 126 4.33 -29.06 -29.27
C SER A 126 3.31 -29.59 -28.24
N ARG A 127 3.82 -30.18 -27.15
CA ARG A 127 3.00 -30.70 -26.05
C ARG A 127 3.35 -30.02 -24.74
N ALA A 128 2.69 -30.41 -23.67
CA ALA A 128 2.89 -29.85 -22.34
C ALA A 128 4.33 -30.02 -21.87
N VAL A 129 4.94 -28.90 -21.54
CA VAL A 129 6.29 -28.82 -20.97
C VAL A 129 6.19 -29.09 -19.46
N THR A 130 6.86 -30.12 -18.98
CA THR A 130 6.79 -30.50 -17.56
C THR A 130 7.89 -29.82 -16.72
N ARG A 131 9.06 -29.59 -17.33
CA ARG A 131 10.19 -28.91 -16.66
C ARG A 131 11.14 -28.27 -17.66
N ILE A 132 11.76 -27.16 -17.25
CA ILE A 132 12.86 -26.51 -17.96
C ILE A 132 13.95 -26.24 -16.93
N GLU A 133 15.20 -26.61 -17.24
CA GLU A 133 16.38 -26.33 -16.40
C GLU A 133 17.61 -26.07 -17.27
N SER A 134 18.63 -25.42 -16.73
CA SER A 134 19.95 -25.28 -17.36
C SER A 134 20.95 -26.16 -16.63
N ASP A 135 21.90 -26.72 -17.41
CA ASP A 135 23.03 -27.44 -16.86
C ASP A 135 24.20 -26.49 -16.51
N GLU A 136 25.34 -27.08 -16.11
CA GLU A 136 26.56 -26.35 -15.76
C GLU A 136 27.15 -25.55 -16.95
N ASP A 137 26.99 -26.07 -18.16
CA ASP A 137 27.45 -25.44 -19.43
C ASP A 137 26.47 -24.34 -19.91
N SER A 138 25.34 -24.16 -19.24
CA SER A 138 24.25 -23.23 -19.57
C SER A 138 23.36 -23.65 -20.73
N ASP A 139 23.46 -24.89 -21.14
CA ASP A 139 22.54 -25.46 -22.09
C ASP A 139 21.17 -25.69 -21.45
N ILE A 140 20.13 -25.61 -22.27
CA ILE A 140 18.75 -25.70 -21.79
C ILE A 140 18.21 -27.12 -22.02
N TRP A 141 17.68 -27.67 -20.96
CA TRP A 141 17.04 -28.99 -20.99
C TRP A 141 15.53 -28.83 -20.73
N ILE A 142 14.76 -29.51 -21.59
CA ILE A 142 13.30 -29.37 -21.60
C ILE A 142 12.67 -30.75 -21.59
N SER A 143 11.92 -31.09 -20.54
CA SER A 143 11.09 -32.31 -20.55
C SER A 143 9.70 -32.00 -21.05
N VAL A 144 9.19 -32.84 -21.96
CA VAL A 144 7.92 -32.64 -22.64
C VAL A 144 7.10 -33.90 -22.56
N ASP A 145 5.84 -33.75 -22.17
CA ASP A 145 4.92 -34.85 -21.95
C ASP A 145 4.74 -35.68 -23.24
N TYR A 146 5.00 -36.98 -23.16
CA TYR A 146 4.99 -37.95 -24.28
C TYR A 146 5.83 -37.52 -25.51
N GLN A 147 6.78 -36.57 -25.39
CA GLN A 147 7.74 -36.25 -26.44
C GLN A 147 9.20 -36.53 -26.01
N GLY A 148 9.46 -36.68 -24.70
CA GLY A 148 10.76 -37.04 -24.14
C GLY A 148 11.53 -35.88 -23.52
N LEU A 149 12.87 -35.98 -23.55
CA LEU A 149 13.79 -35.02 -22.99
C LEU A 149 14.61 -34.36 -24.09
N PHE A 150 14.45 -33.05 -24.23
CA PHE A 150 15.17 -32.25 -25.22
C PHE A 150 16.34 -31.53 -24.58
N HIS A 151 17.47 -31.51 -25.27
CA HIS A 151 18.66 -30.74 -24.96
C HIS A 151 18.87 -29.68 -26.03
N PHE A 152 18.93 -28.44 -25.67
CA PHE A 152 19.22 -27.31 -26.52
C PHE A 152 20.65 -26.84 -26.26
N ASP A 153 21.57 -27.24 -27.16
CA ASP A 153 22.94 -26.75 -27.22
C ASP A 153 22.91 -25.31 -27.76
N ARG A 154 23.18 -24.37 -26.88
CA ARG A 154 23.12 -22.93 -27.20
C ARG A 154 24.25 -22.48 -28.09
N VAL A 155 25.40 -23.11 -27.98
CA VAL A 155 26.62 -22.76 -28.76
C VAL A 155 26.46 -23.18 -30.21
N GLN A 156 25.84 -24.34 -30.43
CA GLN A 156 25.61 -24.86 -31.78
C GLN A 156 24.22 -24.49 -32.34
N ASP A 157 23.37 -23.83 -31.57
CA ASP A 157 21.96 -23.56 -31.88
C ASP A 157 21.19 -24.81 -32.34
N ARG A 158 21.42 -25.93 -31.63
CA ARG A 158 20.93 -27.23 -32.03
C ARG A 158 20.03 -27.85 -30.94
N LEU A 159 18.85 -28.31 -31.34
CA LEU A 159 17.95 -29.07 -30.45
C LEU A 159 18.14 -30.56 -30.68
N ILE A 160 18.35 -31.34 -29.63
CA ILE A 160 18.55 -32.80 -29.65
C ILE A 160 17.46 -33.43 -28.76
N ASN A 161 16.73 -34.41 -29.27
CA ASN A 161 15.86 -35.24 -28.46
C ASN A 161 16.62 -36.44 -27.90
N CYS A 162 17.17 -36.28 -26.67
CA CYS A 162 18.02 -37.27 -26.03
C CYS A 162 17.27 -38.53 -25.60
N LEU A 163 15.95 -38.42 -25.34
CA LEU A 163 15.13 -39.53 -24.82
C LEU A 163 13.72 -39.50 -25.41
N HIS A 164 13.66 -39.74 -26.73
CA HIS A 164 12.38 -39.75 -27.45
C HIS A 164 11.54 -41.01 -27.19
N ARG A 165 12.17 -42.20 -27.16
CA ARG A 165 11.49 -43.46 -27.03
C ARG A 165 12.22 -44.41 -26.08
N ASP A 166 11.52 -44.98 -25.11
CA ASP A 166 12.06 -46.07 -24.30
C ASP A 166 12.20 -47.32 -25.16
N LYS A 167 13.44 -47.69 -25.44
CA LYS A 167 13.79 -48.85 -26.26
C LYS A 167 13.30 -50.16 -25.63
N ARG A 168 13.13 -50.23 -24.32
CA ARG A 168 12.71 -51.42 -23.58
C ARG A 168 11.22 -51.69 -23.76
N LYS A 169 10.41 -50.65 -23.70
CA LYS A 169 8.93 -50.72 -23.79
C LYS A 169 8.40 -50.39 -25.19
N ASN A 170 9.24 -49.89 -26.09
CA ASN A 170 8.89 -49.39 -27.43
C ASN A 170 7.78 -48.35 -27.42
N GLN A 171 7.74 -47.53 -26.36
CA GLN A 171 6.76 -46.46 -26.16
C GLN A 171 7.43 -45.09 -26.16
N LEU A 172 6.68 -44.04 -26.45
CA LEU A 172 7.14 -42.66 -26.25
C LEU A 172 7.52 -42.43 -24.81
N THR A 173 8.64 -41.76 -24.56
CA THR A 173 9.15 -41.56 -23.20
C THR A 173 8.44 -40.36 -22.58
N ASN A 174 7.94 -40.52 -21.38
CA ASN A 174 7.41 -39.43 -20.56
C ASN A 174 8.35 -39.19 -19.38
N VAL A 175 9.13 -38.13 -19.48
CA VAL A 175 10.09 -37.74 -18.44
C VAL A 175 9.39 -36.76 -17.51
N THR A 176 9.31 -37.12 -16.22
CA THR A 176 8.67 -36.26 -15.22
C THR A 176 9.65 -35.26 -14.61
N ARG A 177 10.87 -35.72 -14.33
CA ARG A 177 11.95 -34.90 -13.74
C ARG A 177 13.32 -35.35 -14.25
N PHE A 178 14.29 -34.45 -14.23
CA PHE A 178 15.69 -34.70 -14.52
C PHE A 178 16.59 -33.80 -13.67
N TRP A 179 17.85 -34.20 -13.47
CA TRP A 179 18.84 -33.46 -12.70
C TRP A 179 20.25 -33.80 -13.20
N PHE A 180 21.13 -32.79 -13.20
CA PHE A 180 22.52 -32.95 -13.56
C PHE A 180 23.43 -32.87 -12.33
N GLU A 181 24.36 -33.82 -12.19
CA GLU A 181 25.37 -33.84 -11.13
C GLU A 181 26.69 -34.26 -11.75
N GLU A 182 27.63 -33.35 -11.90
CA GLU A 182 28.92 -33.57 -12.57
C GLU A 182 28.75 -34.23 -13.96
N LYS A 183 29.02 -35.56 -14.03
CA LYS A 183 28.92 -36.39 -15.25
C LYS A 183 27.72 -37.33 -15.26
N LEU A 184 26.86 -37.20 -14.28
CA LEU A 184 25.64 -38.00 -14.13
C LEU A 184 24.43 -37.19 -14.53
N CYS A 185 23.55 -37.75 -15.32
CA CYS A 185 22.22 -37.23 -15.49
C CYS A 185 21.22 -38.21 -14.85
N TRP A 186 20.44 -37.71 -13.93
CA TRP A 186 19.34 -38.42 -13.31
C TRP A 186 18.06 -38.11 -14.04
N VAL A 187 17.21 -39.12 -14.24
CA VAL A 187 15.92 -38.95 -14.94
C VAL A 187 14.87 -39.84 -14.32
N SER A 188 13.71 -39.28 -14.07
CA SER A 188 12.54 -40.02 -13.66
C SER A 188 11.58 -40.19 -14.84
N LEU A 189 11.11 -41.41 -15.06
CA LEU A 189 10.10 -41.73 -16.05
C LEU A 189 8.73 -41.90 -15.39
N TYR A 190 7.70 -41.43 -16.04
CA TYR A 190 6.33 -41.50 -15.56
C TYR A 190 5.90 -42.96 -15.35
N ASP A 191 5.39 -43.24 -14.16
CA ASP A 191 4.88 -44.58 -13.79
C ASP A 191 5.90 -45.71 -14.04
N ASP A 192 7.18 -45.42 -13.78
CA ASP A 192 8.28 -46.38 -13.99
C ASP A 192 9.26 -46.34 -12.81
N ASN A 193 10.43 -45.65 -12.93
CA ASN A 193 11.46 -45.63 -11.90
C ASN A 193 12.33 -44.37 -12.03
N LEU A 194 13.22 -44.18 -11.06
CA LEU A 194 14.35 -43.28 -11.11
C LEU A 194 15.53 -43.96 -11.77
N TYR A 195 16.06 -43.30 -12.80
CA TYR A 195 17.24 -43.79 -13.54
C TYR A 195 18.38 -42.78 -13.49
N TYR A 196 19.57 -43.25 -13.76
CA TYR A 196 20.72 -42.40 -14.07
C TYR A 196 21.45 -42.89 -15.32
N THR A 197 22.15 -41.97 -15.98
CA THR A 197 22.94 -42.24 -17.18
C THR A 197 24.31 -41.56 -17.07
N LYS A 198 25.33 -42.19 -17.72
CA LYS A 198 26.70 -41.70 -17.80
C LYS A 198 27.15 -41.47 -19.25
N ASP A 199 26.30 -41.83 -20.21
CA ASP A 199 26.63 -41.94 -21.63
C ASP A 199 25.63 -41.20 -22.53
N ASN A 200 25.17 -40.04 -22.11
CA ASN A 200 24.20 -39.23 -22.81
C ASN A 200 22.94 -40.02 -23.23
N PHE A 201 22.31 -40.68 -22.28
CA PHE A 201 21.05 -41.43 -22.44
C PHE A 201 21.08 -42.65 -23.35
N LYS A 202 22.29 -43.14 -23.69
CA LYS A 202 22.40 -44.41 -24.43
C LYS A 202 21.97 -45.59 -23.59
N THR A 203 22.33 -45.57 -22.29
CA THR A 203 21.91 -46.57 -21.30
C THR A 203 21.31 -45.91 -20.07
N LEU A 204 20.18 -46.44 -19.64
CA LEU A 204 19.51 -46.03 -18.39
C LEU A 204 19.67 -47.12 -17.33
N LEU A 205 20.31 -46.77 -16.24
CA LEU A 205 20.51 -47.69 -15.09
C LEU A 205 19.52 -47.33 -13.99
N PRO A 206 18.71 -48.27 -13.50
CA PRO A 206 17.76 -47.96 -12.42
C PRO A 206 18.52 -47.65 -11.13
N PHE A 207 17.99 -46.70 -10.40
CA PHE A 207 18.53 -46.41 -9.06
C PHE A 207 18.20 -47.58 -8.10
N GLN A 208 19.22 -48.07 -7.39
CA GLN A 208 19.09 -49.07 -6.36
C GLN A 208 19.61 -48.48 -5.04
N ASP A 209 18.91 -48.76 -3.94
CA ASP A 209 19.35 -48.40 -2.61
C ASP A 209 20.54 -49.27 -2.12
N SER A 210 21.03 -49.03 -0.92
CA SER A 210 22.13 -49.79 -0.31
C SER A 210 21.82 -51.27 -0.11
N GLU A 211 20.53 -51.70 -0.22
CA GLU A 211 20.09 -53.10 -0.13
C GLU A 211 19.82 -53.70 -1.54
N GLY A 212 20.02 -52.93 -2.61
CA GLY A 212 19.74 -53.36 -3.98
C GLY A 212 18.27 -53.34 -4.38
N LYS A 213 17.43 -52.63 -3.60
CA LYS A 213 16.01 -52.40 -3.92
C LYS A 213 15.83 -51.19 -4.81
N GLU A 214 14.77 -51.19 -5.61
CA GLU A 214 14.33 -50.08 -6.45
C GLU A 214 13.17 -49.36 -5.75
N PRO A 215 13.45 -48.29 -4.94
CA PRO A 215 12.45 -47.69 -4.08
C PRO A 215 11.40 -46.86 -4.82
N PHE A 216 11.64 -46.54 -6.11
CA PHE A 216 10.73 -45.76 -6.93
C PHE A 216 10.11 -46.54 -8.08
N LYS A 217 10.21 -47.85 -8.04
CA LYS A 217 9.59 -48.72 -9.05
C LYS A 217 8.07 -48.49 -9.08
N ASP A 218 7.51 -48.27 -10.25
CA ASP A 218 6.08 -48.02 -10.48
C ASP A 218 5.59 -46.78 -9.69
N ASP A 219 6.45 -45.73 -9.51
CA ASP A 219 6.15 -44.50 -8.82
C ASP A 219 6.28 -43.29 -9.78
N ILE A 220 5.52 -42.25 -9.51
CA ILE A 220 5.56 -40.96 -10.27
C ILE A 220 6.29 -39.93 -9.44
N ILE A 221 7.55 -39.64 -9.79
CA ILE A 221 8.31 -38.60 -9.15
C ILE A 221 7.87 -37.24 -9.72
N ASN A 222 7.34 -36.38 -8.85
CA ASN A 222 6.84 -35.04 -9.21
C ASN A 222 7.89 -33.95 -8.97
N THR A 223 8.75 -34.13 -7.97
CA THR A 223 9.74 -33.10 -7.61
C THR A 223 10.88 -33.72 -6.81
N TRP A 224 12.05 -33.08 -6.83
CA TRP A 224 13.15 -33.37 -5.91
C TRP A 224 13.96 -32.12 -5.60
N ILE A 225 14.62 -32.14 -4.47
CA ILE A 225 15.46 -31.01 -4.05
C ILE A 225 16.67 -31.55 -3.27
N MET A 226 17.84 -30.96 -3.51
CA MET A 226 19.03 -31.22 -2.73
C MET A 226 18.90 -30.51 -1.38
N GLY A 227 19.12 -31.26 -0.31
CA GLY A 227 19.15 -30.73 1.04
C GLY A 227 20.54 -30.86 1.69
N PRO A 228 20.63 -30.50 2.98
CA PRO A 228 21.89 -30.60 3.73
C PRO A 228 22.40 -32.05 3.83
N HIS A 229 23.68 -32.19 4.17
CA HIS A 229 24.35 -33.48 4.37
C HIS A 229 24.34 -34.44 3.16
N ASN A 230 24.32 -33.88 1.94
CA ASN A 230 24.28 -34.64 0.68
C ASN A 230 23.09 -35.61 0.61
N CYS A 231 21.90 -35.09 1.04
CA CYS A 231 20.66 -35.83 0.99
C CYS A 231 19.71 -35.26 -0.07
N TRP A 232 19.13 -36.14 -0.87
CA TRP A 232 18.01 -35.78 -1.74
C TRP A 232 16.69 -36.01 -1.02
N TYR A 233 15.76 -35.09 -1.24
CA TYR A 233 14.37 -35.21 -0.84
C TYR A 233 13.52 -35.30 -2.11
N ILE A 234 12.87 -36.45 -2.29
CA ILE A 234 12.11 -36.78 -3.49
C ILE A 234 10.63 -36.86 -3.15
N GLY A 235 9.84 -35.99 -3.80
CA GLY A 235 8.39 -36.04 -3.71
C GLY A 235 7.78 -36.83 -4.86
N SER A 236 6.96 -37.81 -4.53
CA SER A 236 6.34 -38.70 -5.51
C SER A 236 4.86 -38.92 -5.25
N SER A 237 4.18 -39.65 -6.14
CA SER A 237 2.79 -40.08 -5.94
C SER A 237 2.59 -40.87 -4.66
N ASN A 238 3.60 -41.59 -4.20
CA ASN A 238 3.56 -42.42 -3.01
C ASN A 238 4.01 -41.66 -1.74
N GLY A 239 4.68 -40.52 -1.85
CA GLY A 239 5.04 -39.65 -0.73
C GLY A 239 6.42 -38.98 -0.81
N LEU A 240 6.92 -38.57 0.37
CA LEU A 240 8.25 -37.95 0.51
C LEU A 240 9.28 -39.00 0.91
N THR A 241 10.37 -39.07 0.17
CA THR A 241 11.49 -39.99 0.43
C THR A 241 12.80 -39.20 0.53
N GLU A 242 13.59 -39.48 1.55
CA GLU A 242 14.95 -39.02 1.74
C GLU A 242 15.95 -40.07 1.21
N ILE A 243 16.91 -39.62 0.42
CA ILE A 243 18.04 -40.47 -0.03
C ILE A 243 19.33 -39.79 0.44
N ASN A 244 20.10 -40.49 1.21
CA ASN A 244 21.47 -40.09 1.54
C ASN A 244 22.42 -40.61 0.46
N LEU A 245 22.92 -39.69 -0.39
CA LEU A 245 23.78 -40.07 -1.53
C LEU A 245 25.13 -40.65 -1.12
N THR A 246 25.61 -40.34 0.08
CA THR A 246 26.89 -40.90 0.59
C THR A 246 26.75 -42.34 1.02
N THR A 247 25.64 -42.72 1.63
CA THR A 247 25.44 -44.08 2.20
C THR A 247 24.52 -44.93 1.34
N GLY A 248 23.81 -44.39 0.37
CA GLY A 248 22.78 -45.06 -0.43
C GLY A 248 21.53 -45.44 0.37
N ARG A 249 21.41 -44.93 1.61
CA ARG A 249 20.26 -45.26 2.49
C ARG A 249 19.04 -44.44 2.03
N VAL A 250 17.90 -45.14 1.93
CA VAL A 250 16.60 -44.58 1.59
C VAL A 250 15.67 -44.61 2.79
N ARG A 251 14.96 -43.53 3.06
CA ARG A 251 14.01 -43.39 4.17
C ARG A 251 12.74 -42.73 3.70
N ARG A 252 11.59 -43.37 3.88
CA ARG A 252 10.27 -42.74 3.65
C ARG A 252 9.93 -41.80 4.81
N LEU A 253 9.59 -40.55 4.52
CA LEU A 253 9.23 -39.55 5.54
C LEU A 253 7.73 -39.33 5.63
N LEU A 254 7.03 -39.20 4.47
CA LEU A 254 5.57 -39.04 4.41
C LEU A 254 4.98 -39.99 3.37
N ASN A 255 3.69 -40.34 3.54
CA ASN A 255 2.95 -41.25 2.65
C ASN A 255 1.77 -40.58 1.96
N TYR A 256 1.94 -39.30 1.56
CA TYR A 256 0.92 -38.53 0.85
C TYR A 256 1.46 -38.09 -0.51
N TYR A 257 0.59 -37.93 -1.48
CA TYR A 257 0.96 -37.48 -2.81
C TYR A 257 1.64 -36.09 -2.74
N VAL A 258 2.93 -36.03 -3.06
CA VAL A 258 3.73 -34.80 -3.01
C VAL A 258 3.78 -34.17 -4.39
N ARG A 259 3.47 -32.89 -4.48
CA ARG A 259 3.51 -32.09 -5.71
C ARG A 259 4.80 -31.32 -5.86
N ASP A 260 5.20 -30.60 -4.80
CA ASP A 260 6.38 -29.76 -4.82
C ASP A 260 7.04 -29.65 -3.45
N LEU A 261 8.32 -29.24 -3.43
CA LEU A 261 9.18 -29.15 -2.26
C LEU A 261 9.91 -27.82 -2.22
N GLY A 262 10.08 -27.26 -1.04
CA GLY A 262 10.86 -26.04 -0.86
C GLY A 262 11.50 -25.95 0.51
N PHE A 263 12.79 -25.64 0.57
CA PHE A 263 13.49 -25.39 1.83
C PHE A 263 13.25 -23.94 2.29
N LYS A 264 12.68 -23.75 3.47
CA LYS A 264 12.65 -22.47 4.15
C LYS A 264 14.00 -22.18 4.84
N SER A 265 14.63 -23.21 5.36
CA SER A 265 15.96 -23.17 5.96
C SER A 265 16.63 -24.55 5.83
N ASP A 266 17.91 -24.65 6.19
CA ASP A 266 18.63 -25.93 6.17
C ASP A 266 18.00 -27.04 7.05
N LYS A 267 17.07 -26.69 7.93
CA LYS A 267 16.39 -27.62 8.82
C LYS A 267 14.89 -27.80 8.52
N GLU A 268 14.28 -26.85 7.82
CA GLU A 268 12.83 -26.82 7.63
C GLU A 268 12.45 -26.99 6.16
N LEU A 269 11.88 -28.13 5.84
CA LEU A 269 11.38 -28.51 4.52
C LEU A 269 9.86 -28.36 4.45
N TRP A 270 9.37 -27.65 3.46
CA TRP A 270 7.96 -27.47 3.16
C TRP A 270 7.55 -28.41 2.03
N VAL A 271 6.47 -29.15 2.25
CA VAL A 271 6.02 -30.25 1.38
C VAL A 271 4.60 -29.98 0.91
N GLY A 272 4.46 -29.60 -0.35
CA GLY A 272 3.19 -29.35 -0.99
C GLY A 272 2.51 -30.64 -1.45
N THR A 273 1.27 -30.84 -1.04
CA THR A 273 0.48 -32.05 -1.35
C THR A 273 -0.90 -31.69 -1.88
N GLU A 274 -1.70 -32.71 -2.27
CA GLU A 274 -3.12 -32.55 -2.58
C GLU A 274 -4.00 -32.36 -1.33
N SER A 275 -3.47 -32.66 -0.14
CA SER A 275 -4.21 -32.63 1.12
C SER A 275 -3.74 -31.51 2.08
N GLY A 276 -2.97 -30.57 1.61
CA GLY A 276 -2.42 -29.43 2.36
C GLY A 276 -0.91 -29.31 2.26
N LEU A 277 -0.39 -28.44 3.10
CA LEU A 277 1.04 -28.16 3.22
C LEU A 277 1.57 -28.80 4.49
N TYR A 278 2.56 -29.69 4.36
CA TYR A 278 3.28 -30.26 5.49
C TYR A 278 4.56 -29.49 5.74
N ILE A 279 4.83 -29.18 7.00
CA ILE A 279 6.09 -28.59 7.46
C ILE A 279 6.88 -29.70 8.16
N TYR A 280 8.06 -29.98 7.67
CA TYR A 280 8.91 -31.06 8.15
C TYR A 280 10.23 -30.50 8.65
N ASP A 281 10.55 -30.73 9.92
CA ASP A 281 11.87 -30.47 10.49
C ASP A 281 12.73 -31.72 10.31
N LEU A 282 13.90 -31.55 9.70
CA LEU A 282 14.77 -32.71 9.36
C LEU A 282 15.27 -33.51 10.59
N GLU A 283 15.30 -32.85 11.75
CA GLU A 283 15.74 -33.47 13.02
C GLU A 283 14.55 -34.06 13.84
N LYS A 284 13.41 -33.34 13.84
CA LYS A 284 12.24 -33.64 14.71
C LYS A 284 11.13 -34.41 13.99
N GLY A 285 11.10 -34.38 12.67
CA GLY A 285 10.03 -34.95 11.86
C GLY A 285 8.95 -33.92 11.47
N GLU A 286 7.73 -34.40 11.21
CA GLU A 286 6.59 -33.53 10.89
C GLU A 286 6.26 -32.63 12.09
N ILE A 287 6.24 -31.32 11.87
CA ILE A 287 5.92 -30.30 12.88
C ILE A 287 4.55 -29.67 12.70
N ALA A 288 4.05 -29.63 11.46
CA ALA A 288 2.72 -29.10 11.17
C ALA A 288 2.14 -29.68 9.87
N HIS A 289 0.83 -29.86 9.86
CA HIS A 289 0.03 -30.10 8.67
C HIS A 289 -1.01 -28.98 8.55
N LEU A 290 -0.86 -28.15 7.53
CA LEU A 290 -1.67 -26.96 7.30
C LEU A 290 -2.68 -27.23 6.19
N THR A 291 -3.94 -26.94 6.48
CA THR A 291 -5.07 -27.16 5.57
C THR A 291 -5.96 -25.93 5.50
N VAL A 292 -6.83 -25.89 4.52
CA VAL A 292 -7.91 -24.90 4.43
C VAL A 292 -8.75 -24.94 5.70
N SER A 293 -9.03 -23.80 6.28
CA SER A 293 -9.97 -23.69 7.38
C SER A 293 -11.41 -23.81 6.88
N ASN A 294 -12.24 -24.60 7.56
CA ASN A 294 -13.67 -24.72 7.25
C ASN A 294 -14.50 -23.48 7.59
N GLY A 295 -13.88 -22.38 7.98
CA GLY A 295 -14.53 -21.16 8.42
C GLY A 295 -13.75 -19.90 8.06
N ASN A 296 -13.99 -18.82 8.75
CA ASN A 296 -13.51 -17.45 8.44
C ASN A 296 -12.06 -17.17 8.85
N ASP A 297 -11.12 -18.11 8.69
CA ASP A 297 -9.71 -17.84 8.94
C ASP A 297 -9.02 -17.26 7.70
N SER A 298 -8.94 -15.94 7.63
CA SER A 298 -8.31 -15.21 6.53
C SER A 298 -6.78 -15.38 6.45
N TYR A 299 -6.17 -16.02 7.42
CA TYR A 299 -4.73 -16.29 7.47
C TYR A 299 -4.36 -17.76 7.23
N ALA A 300 -5.35 -18.62 7.04
CA ALA A 300 -5.12 -20.02 6.67
C ALA A 300 -4.74 -20.13 5.18
N LEU A 301 -4.29 -21.33 4.79
CA LEU A 301 -4.14 -21.65 3.38
C LEU A 301 -5.49 -21.48 2.65
N ALA A 302 -5.44 -20.92 1.46
CA ALA A 302 -6.63 -20.70 0.63
C ALA A 302 -7.08 -21.97 -0.10
N ASP A 303 -6.19 -22.97 -0.27
CA ASP A 303 -6.48 -24.24 -0.92
C ASP A 303 -5.58 -25.37 -0.36
N ASN A 304 -6.05 -26.60 -0.35
CA ASN A 304 -5.27 -27.76 0.05
C ASN A 304 -4.36 -28.30 -1.05
N ALA A 305 -4.73 -28.12 -2.31
CA ALA A 305 -3.97 -28.63 -3.44
C ALA A 305 -2.81 -27.67 -3.76
N ILE A 306 -1.62 -27.98 -3.27
CA ILE A 306 -0.40 -27.17 -3.42
C ILE A 306 0.39 -27.66 -4.63
N TYR A 307 0.59 -26.77 -5.61
CA TYR A 307 1.21 -27.10 -6.90
C TYR A 307 2.65 -26.62 -7.04
N SER A 308 3.01 -25.52 -6.41
CA SER A 308 4.36 -24.99 -6.48
C SER A 308 4.77 -24.28 -5.18
N ILE A 309 6.05 -24.39 -4.83
CA ILE A 309 6.65 -23.74 -3.66
C ILE A 309 7.94 -23.07 -4.09
N CYS A 310 8.09 -21.81 -3.74
CA CYS A 310 9.29 -21.03 -4.01
C CYS A 310 9.69 -20.21 -2.79
N ARG A 311 10.98 -20.18 -2.46
CA ARG A 311 11.53 -19.29 -1.45
C ARG A 311 12.09 -18.06 -2.14
N ASP A 312 11.72 -16.87 -1.66
CA ASP A 312 12.29 -15.63 -2.17
C ASP A 312 13.65 -15.29 -1.52
N ASN A 313 14.33 -14.30 -2.09
CA ASN A 313 15.64 -13.82 -1.61
C ASN A 313 15.58 -13.17 -0.21
N GLU A 314 14.40 -12.75 0.24
CA GLU A 314 14.14 -12.19 1.56
C GLU A 314 13.88 -13.29 2.60
N GLY A 315 13.68 -14.53 2.16
CA GLY A 315 13.42 -15.72 2.97
C GLY A 315 11.95 -15.96 3.26
N GLY A 316 11.04 -15.31 2.55
CA GLY A 316 9.62 -15.61 2.51
C GLY A 316 9.33 -16.85 1.68
N MET A 317 8.18 -17.49 1.93
CA MET A 317 7.75 -18.68 1.20
C MET A 317 6.50 -18.37 0.37
N TRP A 318 6.58 -18.67 -0.92
CA TRP A 318 5.50 -18.51 -1.89
C TRP A 318 4.93 -19.88 -2.24
N ILE A 319 3.62 -20.02 -2.13
CA ILE A 319 2.90 -21.28 -2.31
C ILE A 319 1.81 -21.07 -3.35
N GLY A 320 1.95 -21.70 -4.51
CA GLY A 320 0.95 -21.73 -5.55
C GLY A 320 -0.04 -22.89 -5.34
N SER A 321 -1.31 -22.59 -5.45
CA SER A 321 -2.38 -23.57 -5.23
C SER A 321 -3.27 -23.74 -6.47
N TYR A 322 -4.15 -24.73 -6.45
CA TYR A 322 -5.00 -25.05 -7.59
C TYR A 322 -6.18 -24.08 -7.76
N PHE A 323 -6.84 -23.69 -6.67
CA PHE A 323 -7.96 -22.73 -6.70
C PHE A 323 -7.79 -21.52 -5.78
N GLY A 324 -6.81 -21.51 -4.91
CA GLY A 324 -6.62 -20.49 -3.87
C GLY A 324 -5.64 -19.36 -4.23
N GLY A 325 -5.16 -19.29 -5.48
CA GLY A 325 -4.17 -18.30 -5.88
C GLY A 325 -2.78 -18.58 -5.29
N VAL A 326 -2.11 -17.52 -4.90
CA VAL A 326 -0.79 -17.54 -4.29
C VAL A 326 -0.93 -17.27 -2.79
N ASN A 327 -0.36 -18.14 -1.97
CA ASN A 327 -0.26 -17.93 -0.53
C ASN A 327 1.18 -17.56 -0.20
N TYR A 328 1.38 -16.40 0.39
CA TYR A 328 2.69 -15.91 0.81
C TYR A 328 2.83 -15.97 2.33
N TYR A 329 3.95 -16.52 2.80
CA TYR A 329 4.30 -16.58 4.21
C TYR A 329 5.45 -15.62 4.52
N PRO A 330 5.16 -14.37 4.94
CA PRO A 330 6.16 -13.41 5.34
C PRO A 330 6.66 -13.70 6.76
N ARG A 331 7.97 -13.69 6.96
CA ARG A 331 8.59 -13.97 8.26
C ARG A 331 8.09 -13.02 9.37
N GLN A 332 7.90 -11.75 9.07
CA GLN A 332 7.47 -10.74 10.05
C GLN A 332 6.08 -11.02 10.65
N TRP A 333 5.20 -11.71 9.94
CA TRP A 333 3.86 -11.99 10.45
C TRP A 333 3.84 -12.95 11.64
N THR A 334 4.90 -13.68 11.87
CA THR A 334 5.05 -14.57 13.04
C THR A 334 5.36 -13.84 14.34
N TYR A 335 5.78 -12.57 14.28
CA TYR A 335 6.02 -11.79 15.49
C TYR A 335 4.76 -11.55 16.30
N PHE A 336 3.60 -11.44 15.61
CA PHE A 336 2.30 -11.17 16.23
C PHE A 336 1.42 -12.41 16.19
N GLU A 337 1.31 -13.10 17.32
CA GLU A 337 0.34 -14.18 17.46
C GLU A 337 -1.08 -13.58 17.53
N LYS A 338 -2.00 -14.11 16.70
CA LYS A 338 -3.31 -13.52 16.45
C LYS A 338 -4.43 -14.34 17.07
N PHE A 339 -5.30 -13.70 17.84
CA PHE A 339 -6.48 -14.32 18.44
C PHE A 339 -7.73 -13.53 18.03
N TYR A 340 -8.57 -14.16 17.22
CA TYR A 340 -9.77 -13.59 16.63
C TYR A 340 -10.85 -14.68 16.50
N PRO A 341 -12.13 -14.34 16.37
CA PRO A 341 -13.19 -15.33 16.18
C PRO A 341 -12.97 -16.16 14.90
N ARG A 342 -12.77 -17.46 15.08
CA ARG A 342 -12.58 -18.47 14.04
C ARG A 342 -13.22 -19.77 14.48
N ASP A 343 -13.12 -20.86 13.70
CA ASP A 343 -13.88 -22.09 13.94
C ASP A 343 -13.64 -22.77 15.29
N ASP A 344 -12.41 -22.76 15.78
CA ASP A 344 -12.04 -23.30 17.10
C ASP A 344 -12.46 -22.38 18.27
N ILE A 345 -12.63 -21.06 18.00
CA ILE A 345 -13.03 -20.07 19.01
C ILE A 345 -14.17 -19.14 18.52
N LYS A 346 -15.19 -19.73 17.89
CA LYS A 346 -16.34 -18.99 17.29
C LYS A 346 -17.02 -17.97 18.19
N ASN A 347 -17.06 -18.23 19.48
CA ASN A 347 -17.75 -17.39 20.47
C ASN A 347 -16.85 -16.32 21.08
N PHE A 348 -15.59 -16.20 20.66
CA PHE A 348 -14.69 -15.17 21.16
C PHE A 348 -15.14 -13.77 20.69
N GLY A 349 -14.91 -12.75 21.54
CA GLY A 349 -15.26 -11.37 21.22
C GLY A 349 -14.30 -10.74 20.21
N ARG A 350 -14.83 -9.88 19.36
CA ARG A 350 -14.00 -9.11 18.41
C ARG A 350 -13.35 -7.90 19.06
N ARG A 351 -14.08 -7.20 19.96
CA ARG A 351 -13.64 -5.94 20.55
C ARG A 351 -13.01 -6.19 21.91
N VAL A 352 -11.71 -6.52 21.88
CA VAL A 352 -10.96 -6.79 23.12
C VAL A 352 -10.56 -5.48 23.77
N ARG A 353 -10.87 -5.34 25.06
CA ARG A 353 -10.69 -4.08 25.78
C ARG A 353 -9.70 -4.13 26.93
N GLU A 354 -9.79 -5.12 27.80
CA GLU A 354 -8.97 -5.16 29.01
C GLU A 354 -8.36 -6.53 29.22
N PHE A 355 -7.18 -6.54 29.84
CA PHE A 355 -6.44 -7.75 30.20
C PHE A 355 -6.07 -7.70 31.67
N CYS A 356 -6.10 -8.84 32.33
CA CYS A 356 -5.68 -8.97 33.72
C CYS A 356 -5.06 -10.36 33.93
N GLU A 357 -3.78 -10.41 34.31
CA GLU A 357 -3.07 -11.66 34.60
C GLU A 357 -3.49 -12.17 35.98
N SER A 358 -3.79 -13.45 36.07
CA SER A 358 -4.00 -14.20 37.30
C SER A 358 -2.67 -14.59 37.98
N ASN A 359 -2.77 -15.06 39.24
CA ASN A 359 -1.60 -15.49 40.00
C ASN A 359 -0.90 -16.72 39.39
N ASP A 360 -1.62 -17.52 38.61
CA ASP A 360 -1.16 -18.73 37.92
C ASP A 360 -0.58 -18.46 36.53
N GLY A 361 -0.49 -17.18 36.10
CA GLY A 361 0.04 -16.79 34.77
C GLY A 361 -0.99 -16.87 33.64
N THR A 362 -2.24 -17.28 33.93
CA THR A 362 -3.33 -17.17 32.95
C THR A 362 -3.84 -15.73 32.85
N VAL A 363 -4.53 -15.38 31.77
CA VAL A 363 -4.95 -14.01 31.51
C VAL A 363 -6.47 -13.94 31.34
N TRP A 364 -7.11 -13.09 32.11
CA TRP A 364 -8.51 -12.72 31.94
C TRP A 364 -8.64 -11.63 30.87
N ILE A 365 -9.58 -11.80 29.96
CA ILE A 365 -9.81 -10.92 28.82
C ILE A 365 -11.24 -10.39 28.88
N GLY A 366 -11.37 -9.08 28.96
CA GLY A 366 -12.65 -8.37 28.85
C GLY A 366 -12.91 -7.90 27.42
N THR A 367 -14.08 -8.21 26.89
CA THR A 367 -14.51 -7.76 25.57
C THR A 367 -15.74 -6.84 25.67
N GLU A 368 -15.94 -5.98 24.66
CA GLU A 368 -17.10 -5.06 24.60
C GLU A 368 -18.35 -5.72 24.01
N ASP A 369 -18.24 -6.92 23.44
CA ASP A 369 -19.32 -7.56 22.66
C ASP A 369 -19.70 -8.96 23.14
N LYS A 370 -18.83 -9.66 23.86
CA LYS A 370 -19.06 -11.07 24.24
C LYS A 370 -18.81 -11.38 25.73
N GLY A 371 -18.35 -10.39 26.53
CA GLY A 371 -18.14 -10.50 27.96
C GLY A 371 -16.72 -10.90 28.34
N LEU A 372 -16.61 -11.78 29.33
CA LEU A 372 -15.36 -12.18 29.97
C LEU A 372 -14.87 -13.53 29.47
N PHE A 373 -13.56 -13.62 29.22
CA PHE A 373 -12.87 -14.82 28.77
C PHE A 373 -11.66 -15.10 29.64
N HIS A 374 -11.28 -16.36 29.72
CA HIS A 374 -10.07 -16.84 30.36
C HIS A 374 -9.14 -17.42 29.30
N PHE A 375 -7.94 -16.90 29.20
CA PHE A 375 -6.93 -17.25 28.22
C PHE A 375 -5.76 -17.97 28.90
N TYR A 376 -5.34 -19.05 28.31
CA TYR A 376 -4.21 -19.88 28.75
C TYR A 376 -3.05 -19.68 27.76
N PRO A 377 -2.05 -18.84 28.09
CA PRO A 377 -1.01 -18.44 27.13
C PRO A 377 -0.18 -19.61 26.58
N GLU A 378 0.10 -20.63 27.38
CA GLU A 378 0.91 -21.77 26.96
C GLU A 378 0.21 -22.66 25.92
N SER A 379 -1.09 -22.81 25.99
CA SER A 379 -1.87 -23.66 25.08
C SER A 379 -2.59 -22.87 23.99
N GLY A 380 -2.65 -21.53 24.11
CA GLY A 380 -3.46 -20.67 23.25
C GLY A 380 -4.98 -20.88 23.40
N LYS A 381 -5.43 -21.62 24.43
CA LYS A 381 -6.84 -21.91 24.67
C LYS A 381 -7.55 -20.68 25.23
N ILE A 382 -8.78 -20.44 24.75
CA ILE A 382 -9.66 -19.37 25.23
C ILE A 382 -10.97 -20.01 25.70
N GLU A 383 -11.37 -19.71 26.94
CA GLU A 383 -12.62 -20.20 27.52
C GLU A 383 -13.50 -19.02 27.90
N LYS A 384 -14.79 -19.09 27.57
CA LYS A 384 -15.74 -18.06 27.97
C LYS A 384 -16.17 -18.29 29.41
N PHE A 385 -16.04 -17.25 30.24
CA PHE A 385 -16.67 -17.23 31.55
C PHE A 385 -18.09 -16.67 31.42
N SER A 386 -19.10 -17.51 31.67
CA SER A 386 -20.52 -17.15 31.53
C SER A 386 -21.21 -17.13 32.90
N HIS A 387 -21.67 -15.96 33.29
CA HIS A 387 -22.49 -15.76 34.47
C HIS A 387 -23.54 -14.65 34.23
N PRO A 388 -24.82 -14.79 34.69
CA PRO A 388 -25.86 -13.82 34.40
C PRO A 388 -25.55 -12.39 34.83
N SER A 389 -24.75 -12.21 35.88
CA SER A 389 -24.36 -10.89 36.42
C SER A 389 -23.16 -10.27 35.63
N ILE A 390 -22.53 -10.98 34.72
CA ILE A 390 -21.46 -10.44 33.91
C ILE A 390 -22.01 -9.99 32.58
N TYR A 391 -22.09 -8.68 32.38
CA TYR A 391 -22.53 -8.07 31.13
C TYR A 391 -21.52 -8.28 30.00
N GLN A 392 -22.03 -8.24 28.77
CA GLN A 392 -21.21 -8.50 27.58
C GLN A 392 -20.16 -7.44 27.31
N ASN A 393 -20.33 -6.21 27.84
CA ASN A 393 -19.43 -5.09 27.60
C ASN A 393 -18.57 -4.84 28.86
N VAL A 394 -17.37 -5.45 28.88
CA VAL A 394 -16.40 -5.39 29.99
C VAL A 394 -15.41 -4.27 29.74
N HIS A 395 -15.25 -3.32 30.67
CA HIS A 395 -14.38 -2.16 30.56
C HIS A 395 -13.24 -2.10 31.56
N GLY A 396 -13.33 -2.76 32.70
CA GLY A 396 -12.28 -2.74 33.73
C GLY A 396 -12.09 -4.11 34.33
N LEU A 397 -10.85 -4.54 34.51
CA LEU A 397 -10.46 -5.74 35.20
C LEU A 397 -9.37 -5.42 36.22
N CYS A 398 -9.47 -6.03 37.41
CA CYS A 398 -8.44 -5.90 38.44
C CYS A 398 -8.43 -7.14 39.31
N LEU A 399 -7.26 -7.73 39.51
CA LEU A 399 -7.06 -8.84 40.44
C LEU A 399 -6.74 -8.32 41.85
N ASP A 400 -7.46 -8.81 42.85
CA ASP A 400 -7.27 -8.49 44.27
C ASP A 400 -7.18 -9.80 45.10
N GLY A 401 -5.98 -10.35 45.27
CA GLY A 401 -5.83 -11.69 45.84
C GLY A 401 -6.39 -12.74 44.89
N ASP A 402 -7.39 -13.50 45.37
CA ASP A 402 -8.12 -14.49 44.59
C ASP A 402 -9.44 -13.95 44.01
N ASP A 403 -9.71 -12.68 44.19
CA ASP A 403 -10.90 -12.01 43.67
C ASP A 403 -10.59 -11.29 42.36
N LEU A 404 -11.34 -11.59 41.31
CA LEU A 404 -11.32 -10.80 40.06
C LEU A 404 -12.47 -9.81 40.04
N TRP A 405 -12.15 -8.53 40.03
CA TRP A 405 -13.11 -7.44 39.89
C TRP A 405 -13.35 -7.13 38.41
N VAL A 406 -14.61 -7.08 38.03
CA VAL A 406 -15.05 -6.91 36.63
C VAL A 406 -15.99 -5.72 36.53
N GLY A 407 -15.53 -4.64 35.96
CA GLY A 407 -16.31 -3.45 35.65
C GLY A 407 -16.91 -3.52 34.25
N THR A 408 -18.21 -3.18 34.13
CA THR A 408 -18.94 -3.26 32.87
C THR A 408 -19.59 -1.95 32.47
N PHE A 409 -19.87 -1.81 31.18
CA PHE A 409 -20.74 -0.74 30.72
C PHE A 409 -22.21 -1.16 30.86
N SER A 410 -22.98 -0.39 31.62
CA SER A 410 -24.40 -0.57 31.94
C SER A 410 -24.73 -1.70 32.93
N GLY A 411 -23.80 -2.61 33.20
CA GLY A 411 -24.07 -3.75 34.10
C GLY A 411 -23.61 -3.53 35.55
N GLY A 412 -22.84 -2.52 35.84
CA GLY A 412 -22.25 -2.31 37.18
C GLY A 412 -20.93 -3.01 37.38
N LEU A 413 -20.63 -3.42 38.60
CA LEU A 413 -19.39 -4.01 39.06
C LEU A 413 -19.65 -5.42 39.60
N SER A 414 -18.81 -6.38 39.26
CA SER A 414 -18.88 -7.74 39.79
C SER A 414 -17.54 -8.14 40.42
N ARG A 415 -17.60 -8.85 41.53
CA ARG A 415 -16.44 -9.52 42.15
C ARG A 415 -16.63 -11.01 41.98
N ILE A 416 -15.64 -11.67 41.42
CA ILE A 416 -15.58 -13.11 41.15
C ILE A 416 -14.51 -13.72 42.05
N ASP A 417 -14.89 -14.59 42.96
CA ASP A 417 -13.94 -15.43 43.67
C ASP A 417 -13.44 -16.53 42.72
N LEU A 418 -12.18 -16.51 42.41
CA LEU A 418 -11.57 -17.40 41.40
C LEU A 418 -11.46 -18.85 41.87
N LEU A 419 -11.47 -19.08 43.17
CA LEU A 419 -11.41 -20.42 43.75
C LEU A 419 -12.82 -21.09 43.77
N THR A 420 -13.81 -20.36 44.24
CA THR A 420 -15.17 -20.88 44.38
C THR A 420 -16.06 -20.62 43.16
N LYS A 421 -15.65 -19.74 42.28
CA LYS A 421 -16.43 -19.21 41.12
C LYS A 421 -17.70 -18.51 41.52
N GLN A 422 -17.85 -18.10 42.77
CA GLN A 422 -18.99 -17.29 43.22
C GLN A 422 -18.84 -15.87 42.69
N VAL A 423 -19.98 -15.30 42.30
CA VAL A 423 -20.04 -13.94 41.77
C VAL A 423 -20.90 -13.07 42.69
N ARG A 424 -20.30 -12.00 43.20
CA ARG A 424 -21.03 -10.94 43.88
C ARG A 424 -21.17 -9.74 42.97
N HIS A 425 -22.36 -9.17 42.90
CA HIS A 425 -22.70 -8.13 41.96
C HIS A 425 -23.16 -6.85 42.64
N TYR A 426 -22.62 -5.71 42.16
CA TYR A 426 -22.92 -4.40 42.70
C TYR A 426 -23.50 -3.51 41.60
N GLN A 427 -24.61 -2.83 41.90
CA GLN A 427 -25.26 -1.92 40.96
C GLN A 427 -25.50 -0.54 41.62
N LYS A 428 -25.79 0.44 40.76
CA LYS A 428 -26.17 1.77 41.18
C LYS A 428 -27.38 1.68 42.14
N GLY A 429 -27.25 2.32 43.30
CA GLY A 429 -28.33 2.35 44.30
C GLY A 429 -28.58 3.77 44.82
N ILE A 430 -29.64 3.89 45.62
CA ILE A 430 -30.05 5.16 46.25
C ILE A 430 -29.15 5.45 47.46
N SER A 431 -28.64 4.41 48.13
CA SER A 431 -27.77 4.56 49.29
C SER A 431 -26.48 5.33 48.92
N PRO A 432 -26.01 6.27 49.77
CA PRO A 432 -24.73 6.98 49.55
C PRO A 432 -23.55 6.04 49.40
N ASN A 433 -23.61 4.85 50.01
CA ASN A 433 -22.57 3.85 49.99
C ASN A 433 -22.71 2.82 48.85
N SER A 434 -23.69 2.98 47.97
CA SER A 434 -23.83 2.16 46.79
C SER A 434 -23.03 2.71 45.64
N LEU A 435 -22.85 1.88 44.61
CA LEU A 435 -22.25 2.32 43.33
C LEU A 435 -23.00 3.55 42.80
N ASP A 436 -22.28 4.56 42.28
CA ASP A 436 -22.87 5.81 41.80
C ASP A 436 -23.39 5.73 40.35
N ALA A 437 -22.81 4.81 39.55
CA ALA A 437 -23.21 4.52 38.17
C ALA A 437 -22.97 3.05 37.81
N ASN A 438 -23.79 2.50 36.90
CA ASN A 438 -23.59 1.16 36.38
C ASN A 438 -22.52 1.09 35.30
N ASN A 439 -21.94 2.22 34.90
CA ASN A 439 -20.86 2.28 33.92
C ASN A 439 -19.52 2.40 34.65
N VAL A 440 -18.81 1.28 34.78
CA VAL A 440 -17.50 1.19 35.45
C VAL A 440 -16.42 1.05 34.42
N PHE A 441 -15.48 2.01 34.35
CA PHE A 441 -14.45 2.10 33.32
C PHE A 441 -13.05 1.72 33.78
N SER A 442 -12.74 1.94 35.05
CA SER A 442 -11.42 1.66 35.59
C SER A 442 -11.50 1.13 37.01
N ILE A 443 -10.69 0.14 37.31
CA ILE A 443 -10.52 -0.41 38.66
C ILE A 443 -9.01 -0.40 38.92
N CYS A 444 -8.60 0.12 40.05
CA CYS A 444 -7.20 0.22 40.43
C CYS A 444 -7.02 -0.22 41.88
N LYS A 445 -6.17 -1.22 42.10
CA LYS A 445 -5.70 -1.61 43.43
C LYS A 445 -4.39 -0.91 43.69
N THR A 446 -4.33 -0.14 44.77
CA THR A 446 -3.11 0.53 45.21
C THR A 446 -2.16 -0.41 45.95
N THR A 447 -0.93 0.00 46.11
CA THR A 447 0.08 -0.68 46.91
C THR A 447 -0.30 -0.78 48.39
N SER A 448 -1.08 0.20 48.91
CA SER A 448 -1.68 0.15 50.24
C SER A 448 -2.81 -0.89 50.37
N GLY A 449 -3.26 -1.47 49.28
CA GLY A 449 -4.36 -2.42 49.24
C GLY A 449 -5.75 -1.79 49.09
N ASP A 450 -5.85 -0.49 48.92
CA ASP A 450 -7.13 0.20 48.62
C ASP A 450 -7.54 -0.10 47.16
N LEU A 451 -8.86 -0.32 47.00
CA LEU A 451 -9.47 -0.53 45.68
C LEU A 451 -10.27 0.71 45.26
N TRP A 452 -9.87 1.31 44.15
CA TRP A 452 -10.49 2.48 43.58
C TRP A 452 -11.24 2.17 42.30
N ILE A 453 -12.46 2.69 42.18
CA ILE A 453 -13.36 2.43 41.06
C ILE A 453 -13.70 3.74 40.36
N GLY A 454 -13.36 3.84 39.06
CA GLY A 454 -13.73 4.96 38.20
C GLY A 454 -14.99 4.65 37.40
N THR A 455 -15.96 5.54 37.51
CA THR A 455 -17.25 5.43 36.83
C THR A 455 -17.51 6.65 35.93
N THR A 456 -18.59 6.63 35.18
CA THR A 456 -19.10 7.83 34.46
C THR A 456 -19.62 8.94 35.38
N SER A 457 -19.79 8.68 36.65
CA SER A 457 -20.34 9.64 37.62
C SER A 457 -19.35 10.08 38.70
N GLY A 458 -18.18 9.45 38.77
CA GLY A 458 -17.17 9.81 39.75
C GLY A 458 -16.11 8.77 40.05
N LEU A 459 -15.48 8.97 41.19
CA LEU A 459 -14.50 8.08 41.79
C LEU A 459 -15.05 7.52 43.11
N LEU A 460 -14.92 6.21 43.32
CA LEU A 460 -15.29 5.51 44.52
C LEU A 460 -14.13 4.75 45.09
N ARG A 461 -14.11 4.59 46.42
CA ARG A 461 -13.21 3.68 47.14
C ARG A 461 -14.04 2.54 47.71
N TYR A 462 -13.62 1.31 47.50
CA TYR A 462 -14.25 0.14 48.08
C TYR A 462 -13.87 -0.04 49.56
N ASN A 463 -14.86 -0.21 50.42
CA ASN A 463 -14.69 -0.46 51.86
C ASN A 463 -14.79 -1.96 52.11
N ARG A 464 -13.67 -2.58 52.50
CA ARG A 464 -13.59 -4.03 52.68
C ARG A 464 -14.40 -4.55 53.87
N ASP A 465 -14.43 -3.77 54.95
CA ASP A 465 -15.09 -4.17 56.20
C ASP A 465 -16.62 -4.17 56.11
N THR A 466 -17.18 -3.22 55.37
CA THR A 466 -18.63 -3.03 55.21
C THR A 466 -19.15 -3.52 53.85
N ASP A 467 -18.25 -3.91 52.96
CA ASP A 467 -18.52 -4.41 51.59
C ASP A 467 -19.42 -3.43 50.79
N ASP A 468 -19.09 -2.13 50.88
CA ASP A 468 -19.76 -1.01 50.22
C ASP A 468 -18.77 0.01 49.65
N PHE A 469 -19.22 1.18 49.22
CA PHE A 469 -18.40 2.18 48.55
C PHE A 469 -18.48 3.55 49.22
N THR A 470 -17.32 4.22 49.29
CA THR A 470 -17.24 5.65 49.64
C THR A 470 -17.04 6.45 48.38
N ARG A 471 -17.94 7.42 48.11
CA ARG A 471 -17.84 8.34 46.98
C ARG A 471 -16.91 9.49 47.27
N MET A 472 -16.11 9.91 46.30
CA MET A 472 -15.18 11.03 46.40
C MET A 472 -15.87 12.33 45.92
N PRO A 473 -16.24 13.27 46.80
CA PRO A 473 -17.05 14.44 46.41
C PRO A 473 -16.39 15.36 45.38
N LYS A 474 -15.06 15.45 45.42
CA LYS A 474 -14.26 16.31 44.50
C LYS A 474 -14.46 15.95 43.04
N LEU A 475 -14.76 14.70 42.74
CA LEU A 475 -14.95 14.15 41.40
C LEU A 475 -16.39 13.75 41.09
N ALA A 476 -17.34 14.24 41.90
CA ALA A 476 -18.76 13.96 41.64
C ALA A 476 -19.20 14.50 40.28
N ASN A 477 -19.93 13.67 39.51
CA ASN A 477 -20.39 13.93 38.15
C ASN A 477 -19.26 14.07 37.10
N MET A 478 -18.08 13.57 37.39
CA MET A 478 -16.97 13.53 36.43
C MET A 478 -16.75 12.11 35.92
N PHE A 479 -16.58 11.98 34.62
CA PHE A 479 -16.31 10.70 34.04
C PHE A 479 -14.79 10.35 34.21
N VAL A 480 -14.50 9.42 35.13
CA VAL A 480 -13.16 8.90 35.41
C VAL A 480 -12.87 7.74 34.46
N TYR A 481 -11.96 7.97 33.52
CA TYR A 481 -11.67 7.03 32.46
C TYR A 481 -10.58 6.02 32.83
N LYS A 482 -9.50 6.47 33.52
CA LYS A 482 -8.39 5.62 34.00
C LYS A 482 -7.91 6.16 35.35
N ILE A 483 -7.54 5.21 36.20
CA ILE A 483 -6.89 5.45 37.49
C ILE A 483 -5.52 4.78 37.46
N LEU A 484 -4.48 5.48 37.96
CA LEU A 484 -3.15 4.96 38.15
C LEU A 484 -2.58 5.47 39.47
N GLU A 485 -1.95 4.60 40.24
CA GLU A 485 -1.07 4.99 41.36
C GLU A 485 0.35 5.13 40.84
N ASP A 486 0.99 6.29 41.07
CA ASP A 486 2.38 6.51 40.71
C ASP A 486 3.35 5.92 41.75
N PHE A 487 4.63 5.87 41.42
CA PHE A 487 5.69 5.37 42.31
C PHE A 487 5.71 6.06 43.67
N ASN A 488 5.24 7.30 43.77
CA ASN A 488 5.20 8.08 45.01
C ASN A 488 3.92 7.83 45.81
N GLY A 489 3.04 6.96 45.33
CA GLY A 489 1.74 6.64 45.92
C GLY A 489 0.64 7.67 45.61
N ASN A 490 0.85 8.64 44.72
CA ASN A 490 -0.19 9.55 44.29
C ASN A 490 -1.15 8.89 43.31
N LEU A 491 -2.43 9.19 43.45
CA LEU A 491 -3.41 8.74 42.45
C LEU A 491 -3.55 9.75 41.31
N TRP A 492 -3.39 9.26 40.10
CA TRP A 492 -3.60 10.01 38.87
C TRP A 492 -4.87 9.51 38.18
N LEU A 493 -5.75 10.46 37.79
CA LEU A 493 -7.04 10.16 37.22
C LEU A 493 -7.17 10.88 35.88
N ALA A 494 -7.31 10.08 34.83
CA ALA A 494 -7.66 10.58 33.52
C ALA A 494 -9.18 10.76 33.43
N THR A 495 -9.63 11.90 32.97
CA THR A 495 -11.04 12.19 32.77
C THR A 495 -11.42 12.41 31.31
N TYR A 496 -12.70 12.22 31.01
CA TYR A 496 -13.22 12.35 29.65
C TYR A 496 -13.20 13.79 29.10
N SER A 497 -13.34 14.81 30.01
CA SER A 497 -13.47 16.21 29.59
C SER A 497 -12.91 17.24 30.56
N ASN A 498 -12.29 16.81 31.65
CA ASN A 498 -11.82 17.68 32.71
C ASN A 498 -10.30 17.58 32.94
N GLY A 499 -9.57 17.11 31.95
CA GLY A 499 -8.11 16.94 32.05
C GLY A 499 -7.72 15.79 32.97
N VAL A 500 -6.67 16.01 33.75
CA VAL A 500 -6.06 15.03 34.65
C VAL A 500 -6.08 15.55 36.09
N PHE A 501 -6.50 14.72 37.03
CA PHE A 501 -6.41 15.00 38.45
C PHE A 501 -5.31 14.20 39.10
N ARG A 502 -4.54 14.83 39.97
CA ARG A 502 -3.61 14.19 40.89
C ARG A 502 -4.11 14.33 42.32
N TYR A 503 -4.19 13.22 43.01
CA TYR A 503 -4.44 13.19 44.47
C TYR A 503 -3.15 12.83 45.18
N ASP A 504 -2.59 13.77 45.94
CA ASP A 504 -1.45 13.54 46.80
C ASP A 504 -1.97 12.89 48.11
N VAL A 505 -1.66 11.62 48.27
CA VAL A 505 -2.16 10.81 49.36
C VAL A 505 -1.59 11.30 50.72
N ASN A 506 -0.36 11.81 50.72
CA ASN A 506 0.32 12.26 51.92
C ASN A 506 -0.24 13.62 52.42
N LYS A 507 -0.49 14.55 51.48
CA LYS A 507 -1.01 15.88 51.78
C LYS A 507 -2.54 15.90 51.80
N LYS A 508 -3.21 14.88 51.28
CA LYS A 508 -4.65 14.78 51.03
C LYS A 508 -5.18 15.93 50.16
N GLU A 509 -4.35 16.39 49.20
CA GLU A 509 -4.65 17.50 48.31
C GLU A 509 -4.92 17.03 46.87
N TRP A 510 -5.83 17.74 46.20
CA TRP A 510 -6.18 17.54 44.83
C TRP A 510 -5.60 18.64 43.97
N LYS A 511 -4.94 18.26 42.83
CA LYS A 511 -4.53 19.18 41.81
C LYS A 511 -5.14 18.75 40.47
N ASN A 512 -5.60 19.73 39.67
CA ASN A 512 -6.14 19.50 38.34
C ASN A 512 -5.23 20.11 37.28
N PHE A 513 -4.97 19.39 36.22
CA PHE A 513 -4.20 19.83 35.04
C PHE A 513 -5.14 19.80 33.84
N ILE A 514 -5.30 20.93 33.16
CA ILE A 514 -6.19 21.12 32.02
C ILE A 514 -5.45 21.73 30.83
N PHE A 515 -6.09 21.68 29.69
CA PHE A 515 -5.62 22.32 28.47
C PHE A 515 -5.74 23.85 28.54
N HIS A 516 -4.68 24.56 28.21
CA HIS A 516 -4.68 26.00 28.02
C HIS A 516 -4.21 26.33 26.60
N LYS A 517 -5.07 27.01 25.82
CA LYS A 517 -4.84 27.29 24.38
C LYS A 517 -3.54 28.05 24.12
N ASN A 518 -3.15 28.94 24.99
CA ASN A 518 -1.98 29.83 24.83
C ASN A 518 -0.75 29.34 25.59
N ASP A 519 -0.78 28.14 26.18
CA ASP A 519 0.31 27.54 26.90
C ASP A 519 0.70 26.19 26.28
N SER A 520 1.81 26.18 25.56
CA SER A 520 2.33 24.96 24.93
C SER A 520 2.86 23.94 25.94
N THR A 521 3.05 24.33 27.19
CA THR A 521 3.52 23.47 28.27
C THR A 521 2.38 22.89 29.12
N SER A 522 1.14 23.33 28.90
CA SER A 522 -0.07 22.74 29.52
C SER A 522 -0.41 21.38 28.92
N LEU A 523 -1.35 20.65 29.54
CA LEU A 523 -1.91 19.42 28.97
C LEU A 523 -2.36 19.67 27.51
N PRO A 524 -2.06 18.77 26.54
CA PRO A 524 -2.39 19.03 25.12
C PRO A 524 -3.89 18.98 24.81
N TYR A 525 -4.68 18.26 25.63
CA TYR A 525 -6.12 18.11 25.46
C TYR A 525 -6.77 17.58 26.73
N ASP A 526 -8.00 18.05 27.06
CA ASP A 526 -8.70 17.68 28.30
C ASP A 526 -9.29 16.27 28.28
N LYS A 527 -9.43 15.66 27.10
CA LYS A 527 -9.91 14.28 26.97
C LYS A 527 -8.74 13.32 27.04
N VAL A 528 -8.41 12.88 28.25
CA VAL A 528 -7.33 11.93 28.51
C VAL A 528 -7.93 10.54 28.70
N ILE A 529 -7.45 9.58 27.94
CA ILE A 529 -8.04 8.24 27.88
C ILE A 529 -7.17 7.17 28.53
N SER A 530 -5.87 7.43 28.74
CA SER A 530 -4.99 6.47 29.40
C SER A 530 -3.83 7.19 30.09
N ILE A 531 -3.29 6.56 31.11
CA ILE A 531 -2.11 6.99 31.85
C ILE A 531 -1.17 5.79 31.96
N CYS A 532 0.13 6.03 31.84
CA CYS A 532 1.18 5.02 32.02
C CYS A 532 2.34 5.63 32.79
N GLU A 533 2.93 4.90 33.73
CA GLU A 533 4.23 5.18 34.32
C GLU A 533 5.23 4.19 33.76
N ASP A 534 6.37 4.68 33.25
CA ASP A 534 7.42 3.82 32.73
C ASP A 534 8.41 3.39 33.84
N SER A 535 9.32 2.49 33.51
CA SER A 535 10.33 1.97 34.45
C SER A 535 11.25 3.05 35.03
N ARG A 536 11.39 4.19 34.36
CA ARG A 536 12.14 5.38 34.82
C ARG A 536 11.28 6.36 35.63
N LYS A 537 10.04 5.96 35.99
CA LYS A 537 9.10 6.76 36.79
C LYS A 537 8.59 8.02 36.07
N ARG A 538 8.65 8.03 34.75
CA ARG A 538 8.07 9.10 33.94
C ARG A 538 6.60 8.81 33.69
N LEU A 539 5.76 9.81 33.91
CA LEU A 539 4.31 9.72 33.68
C LEU A 539 3.95 10.18 32.25
N TRP A 540 3.20 9.35 31.59
CA TRP A 540 2.74 9.56 30.21
C TRP A 540 1.22 9.58 30.17
N PHE A 541 0.66 10.54 29.41
CA PHE A 541 -0.78 10.76 29.29
C PHE A 541 -1.18 10.69 27.83
N MET A 542 -2.09 9.80 27.49
CA MET A 542 -2.59 9.57 26.14
C MET A 542 -3.92 10.30 25.95
N THR A 543 -4.05 11.07 24.88
CA THR A 543 -5.23 11.89 24.62
C THR A 543 -6.00 11.41 23.39
N GLN A 544 -7.26 11.77 23.31
CA GLN A 544 -8.10 11.48 22.16
C GLN A 544 -8.16 12.68 21.21
N GLY A 545 -7.05 12.97 20.51
CA GLY A 545 -7.03 14.00 19.45
C GLY A 545 -5.83 14.92 19.41
N ALA A 546 -4.98 14.94 20.46
CA ALA A 546 -3.77 15.78 20.51
C ALA A 546 -2.48 14.99 20.82
N GLY A 547 -2.47 13.71 20.44
CA GLY A 547 -1.31 12.84 20.67
C GLY A 547 -1.20 12.42 22.14
N PHE A 548 0.03 12.42 22.65
CA PHE A 548 0.31 12.08 24.04
C PHE A 548 1.34 13.06 24.61
N CYS A 549 1.50 13.04 25.92
CA CYS A 549 2.47 13.91 26.56
C CYS A 549 3.16 13.23 27.75
N ARG A 550 4.36 13.72 28.06
CA ARG A 550 5.12 13.36 29.25
C ARG A 550 5.01 14.47 30.27
N PHE A 551 4.72 14.12 31.51
CA PHE A 551 4.71 15.05 32.64
C PHE A 551 6.13 15.34 33.13
N ASN A 552 6.44 16.60 33.36
CA ASN A 552 7.68 17.07 33.94
C ASN A 552 7.42 17.49 35.41
N PRO A 553 7.86 16.70 36.40
CA PRO A 553 7.49 16.95 37.80
C PRO A 553 8.16 18.20 38.40
N GLU A 554 9.32 18.65 37.87
CA GLU A 554 10.04 19.79 38.38
C GLU A 554 9.28 21.12 38.24
N ASN A 555 8.61 21.32 37.14
CA ASN A 555 7.84 22.53 36.82
C ASN A 555 6.35 22.27 36.57
N GLU A 556 5.91 21.02 36.78
CA GLU A 556 4.52 20.55 36.57
C GLU A 556 3.98 20.87 35.19
N SER A 557 4.81 20.76 34.15
CA SER A 557 4.49 21.00 32.76
C SER A 557 4.42 19.70 31.94
N PHE A 558 4.00 19.81 30.67
CA PHE A 558 3.88 18.68 29.77
C PHE A 558 4.72 18.87 28.50
N THR A 559 5.49 17.85 28.13
CA THR A 559 6.14 17.75 26.82
C THR A 559 5.22 16.97 25.88
N ARG A 560 4.84 17.58 24.75
CA ARG A 560 3.85 17.02 23.81
C ARG A 560 4.50 16.24 22.70
N PHE A 561 3.82 15.17 22.24
CA PHE A 561 4.19 14.30 21.12
C PHE A 561 2.94 14.06 20.25
N ASP A 562 3.04 14.39 18.98
CA ASP A 562 1.92 14.33 18.03
C ASP A 562 2.40 14.01 16.60
N MET A 563 1.50 14.09 15.62
CA MET A 563 1.83 13.84 14.21
C MET A 563 2.89 14.77 13.65
N SER A 564 3.06 15.99 14.18
CA SER A 564 4.12 16.91 13.73
C SER A 564 5.53 16.39 14.07
N LYS A 565 5.61 15.46 15.02
CA LYS A 565 6.84 14.76 15.40
C LYS A 565 6.97 13.36 14.78
N GLY A 566 6.23 13.08 13.72
CA GLY A 566 6.34 11.83 12.96
C GLY A 566 5.53 10.65 13.49
N PHE A 567 4.58 10.85 14.41
CA PHE A 567 3.66 9.79 14.84
C PHE A 567 2.53 9.60 13.81
N PRO A 568 1.99 8.37 13.63
CA PRO A 568 1.00 8.09 12.59
C PRO A 568 -0.40 8.61 12.94
N SER A 569 -0.64 9.03 14.19
CA SER A 569 -1.93 9.48 14.69
C SER A 569 -1.82 10.36 15.92
N ASN A 570 -2.79 11.27 16.09
CA ASN A 570 -3.01 12.03 17.32
C ASN A 570 -3.95 11.33 18.32
N ILE A 571 -4.41 10.10 18.00
CA ILE A 571 -5.23 9.28 18.88
C ILE A 571 -4.41 8.12 19.38
N ILE A 572 -4.00 8.14 20.63
CA ILE A 572 -3.22 7.09 21.27
C ILE A 572 -4.09 6.44 22.35
N TYR A 573 -4.39 5.16 22.20
CA TYR A 573 -5.32 4.45 23.10
C TYR A 573 -4.65 3.91 24.35
N ARG A 574 -3.45 3.32 24.21
CA ARG A 574 -2.70 2.70 25.30
C ARG A 574 -1.20 2.78 25.02
N MET A 575 -0.42 2.80 26.08
CA MET A 575 1.03 2.69 26.07
C MET A 575 1.43 1.53 26.98
N VAL A 576 2.35 0.69 26.51
CA VAL A 576 2.93 -0.44 27.26
C VAL A 576 4.43 -0.41 27.06
N GLU A 577 5.21 -0.45 28.13
CA GLU A 577 6.68 -0.48 28.09
C GLU A 577 7.18 -1.93 27.99
N ASP A 578 8.12 -2.19 27.08
CA ASP A 578 8.80 -3.48 27.01
C ASP A 578 9.97 -3.57 28.01
N ASN A 579 10.64 -4.73 28.04
CA ASN A 579 11.77 -4.94 28.97
C ASN A 579 13.08 -4.22 28.54
N ARG A 580 13.09 -3.62 27.33
CA ARG A 580 14.20 -2.80 26.81
C ARG A 580 13.96 -1.29 27.00
N GLY A 581 12.82 -0.89 27.57
CA GLY A 581 12.43 0.50 27.79
C GLY A 581 11.81 1.16 26.55
N ASN A 582 11.47 0.42 25.49
CA ASN A 582 10.70 0.98 24.39
C ASN A 582 9.21 1.02 24.76
N LEU A 583 8.55 2.06 24.31
CA LEU A 583 7.13 2.30 24.54
C LEU A 583 6.33 1.84 23.32
N TRP A 584 5.44 0.89 23.52
CA TRP A 584 4.52 0.39 22.49
C TRP A 584 3.19 1.13 22.61
N LEU A 585 2.89 1.95 21.59
CA LEU A 585 1.71 2.82 21.56
C LEU A 585 0.68 2.27 20.59
N THR A 586 -0.51 1.96 21.09
CA THR A 586 -1.64 1.55 20.26
C THR A 586 -2.39 2.78 19.74
N THR A 587 -2.67 2.80 18.44
CA THR A 587 -3.32 3.94 17.76
C THR A 587 -4.53 3.48 16.94
N ASN A 588 -5.22 4.41 16.30
CA ASN A 588 -6.21 4.10 15.26
C ASN A 588 -5.57 3.87 13.87
N ASN A 589 -4.24 4.00 13.74
CA ASN A 589 -3.50 3.85 12.48
C ASN A 589 -2.19 3.08 12.70
N GLY A 590 -2.29 1.89 13.30
CA GLY A 590 -1.16 0.99 13.55
C GLY A 590 -0.63 1.03 14.98
N LEU A 591 0.43 0.26 15.20
CA LEU A 591 1.17 0.12 16.44
C LEU A 591 2.52 0.81 16.32
N VAL A 592 2.88 1.65 17.29
CA VAL A 592 4.16 2.37 17.28
C VAL A 592 5.06 1.81 18.36
N CYS A 593 6.25 1.36 18.01
CA CYS A 593 7.35 1.13 18.93
C CYS A 593 8.19 2.41 18.98
N PHE A 594 8.22 3.06 20.12
CA PHE A 594 8.90 4.35 20.36
C PHE A 594 9.99 4.22 21.41
N ASN A 595 11.20 4.59 21.06
CA ASN A 595 12.28 4.71 22.03
C ASN A 595 12.38 6.16 22.50
N PRO A 596 12.02 6.46 23.76
CA PRO A 596 12.02 7.84 24.26
C PRO A 596 13.41 8.44 24.51
N GLU A 597 14.49 7.65 24.42
CA GLU A 597 15.87 8.12 24.60
C GLU A 597 16.52 8.53 23.28
N THR A 598 16.27 7.76 22.22
CA THR A 598 16.83 8.02 20.88
C THR A 598 15.88 8.77 19.96
N ASP A 599 14.61 8.91 20.34
CA ASP A 599 13.49 9.41 19.53
C ASP A 599 13.16 8.52 18.30
N ASP A 600 13.69 7.27 18.27
CA ASP A 600 13.41 6.33 17.20
C ASP A 600 11.97 5.85 17.27
N LYS A 601 11.35 5.74 16.10
CA LYS A 601 9.95 5.33 15.92
C LYS A 601 9.83 4.28 14.82
N ARG A 602 9.18 3.17 15.14
CA ARG A 602 8.81 2.15 14.15
C ARG A 602 7.29 1.96 14.18
N VAL A 603 6.68 2.01 13.01
CA VAL A 603 5.24 1.84 12.86
C VAL A 603 4.96 0.47 12.24
N TYR A 604 4.14 -0.31 12.91
CA TYR A 604 3.66 -1.61 12.44
C TYR A 604 2.19 -1.47 12.02
N THR A 605 1.84 -2.14 10.93
CA THR A 605 0.48 -2.15 10.37
C THR A 605 0.06 -3.58 10.02
N THR A 606 -1.11 -3.75 9.44
CA THR A 606 -1.55 -5.06 8.91
C THR A 606 -0.57 -5.60 7.85
N ALA A 607 0.15 -4.75 7.14
CA ALA A 607 1.21 -5.16 6.22
C ALA A 607 2.36 -5.90 6.94
N ASN A 608 2.70 -5.50 8.17
CA ASN A 608 3.68 -6.18 9.02
C ASN A 608 3.09 -7.33 9.84
N GLY A 609 1.81 -7.67 9.63
CA GLY A 609 1.14 -8.79 10.27
C GLY A 609 0.33 -8.44 11.51
N LEU A 610 -0.03 -7.19 11.76
CA LEU A 610 -1.03 -6.88 12.77
C LEU A 610 -2.40 -7.44 12.35
N LEU A 611 -3.21 -7.79 13.34
CA LEU A 611 -4.59 -8.22 13.11
C LEU A 611 -5.49 -7.08 12.64
N SER A 612 -5.20 -5.85 13.08
CA SER A 612 -5.91 -4.63 12.71
C SER A 612 -5.01 -3.41 12.91
N ASN A 613 -5.16 -2.38 12.05
CA ASN A 613 -4.52 -1.09 12.26
C ASN A 613 -5.19 -0.27 13.37
N GLN A 614 -6.46 -0.57 13.68
CA GLN A 614 -7.20 0.09 14.73
C GLN A 614 -7.24 -0.76 15.99
N PHE A 615 -6.62 -0.25 17.04
CA PHE A 615 -6.66 -0.84 18.37
C PHE A 615 -7.88 -0.35 19.18
N ASN A 616 -8.15 -1.01 20.29
CA ASN A 616 -9.24 -0.62 21.18
C ASN A 616 -8.74 0.22 22.36
N TYR A 617 -9.64 0.96 22.97
CA TYR A 617 -9.37 1.84 24.10
C TYR A 617 -8.79 1.07 25.29
N GLN A 618 -7.73 1.60 25.90
CA GLN A 618 -7.04 1.06 27.07
C GLN A 618 -6.55 -0.39 26.95
N SER A 619 -6.66 -1.01 25.77
CA SER A 619 -6.41 -2.41 25.56
C SER A 619 -4.92 -2.69 25.36
N GLY A 620 -4.23 -2.91 26.46
CA GLY A 620 -2.82 -3.28 26.44
C GLY A 620 -2.29 -3.65 27.81
N TYR A 621 -1.56 -4.76 27.86
CA TYR A 621 -0.99 -5.36 29.05
C TYR A 621 0.38 -6.00 28.76
N LYS A 622 1.28 -6.00 29.75
CA LYS A 622 2.54 -6.77 29.72
C LYS A 622 2.50 -7.76 30.89
N ASP A 623 2.68 -9.04 30.62
CA ASP A 623 2.75 -10.08 31.64
C ASP A 623 4.13 -10.10 32.32
N LYS A 624 4.26 -10.92 33.37
CA LYS A 624 5.49 -11.09 34.13
C LYS A 624 6.64 -11.68 33.32
N MET A 625 6.35 -12.37 32.22
CA MET A 625 7.35 -12.94 31.31
C MET A 625 7.86 -11.89 30.30
N GLY A 626 7.22 -10.73 30.21
CA GLY A 626 7.57 -9.65 29.26
C GLY A 626 6.81 -9.72 27.94
N ARG A 627 5.87 -10.66 27.78
CA ARG A 627 5.01 -10.74 26.62
C ARG A 627 3.96 -9.63 26.69
N ILE A 628 3.73 -8.98 25.55
CA ILE A 628 2.76 -7.89 25.40
C ILE A 628 1.47 -8.41 24.77
N TYR A 629 0.34 -7.99 25.29
CA TYR A 629 -1.02 -8.28 24.84
C TYR A 629 -1.67 -6.96 24.42
N LEU A 630 -2.16 -6.87 23.20
CA LEU A 630 -2.82 -5.66 22.65
C LEU A 630 -4.14 -6.03 21.99
N GLY A 631 -5.23 -5.45 22.48
CA GLY A 631 -6.55 -5.68 21.94
C GLY A 631 -6.91 -4.69 20.83
N SER A 632 -7.62 -5.20 19.85
CA SER A 632 -8.13 -4.46 18.70
C SER A 632 -9.64 -4.59 18.56
N ILE A 633 -10.19 -4.01 17.51
CA ILE A 633 -11.61 -4.16 17.13
C ILE A 633 -11.92 -5.53 16.49
N ASN A 634 -10.90 -6.34 16.17
CA ASN A 634 -11.03 -7.63 15.50
C ASN A 634 -10.48 -8.81 16.31
N GLY A 635 -10.18 -8.62 17.59
CA GLY A 635 -9.54 -9.59 18.47
C GLY A 635 -8.34 -8.98 19.18
N PHE A 636 -7.34 -9.80 19.53
CA PHE A 636 -6.09 -9.32 20.12
C PHE A 636 -4.87 -9.98 19.50
N ILE A 637 -3.75 -9.33 19.68
CA ILE A 637 -2.43 -9.90 19.38
C ILE A 637 -1.61 -10.05 20.66
N THR A 638 -0.73 -11.03 20.68
CA THR A 638 0.31 -11.13 21.69
C THR A 638 1.65 -11.32 21.02
N PHE A 639 2.71 -10.82 21.65
CA PHE A 639 4.07 -10.94 21.13
C PHE A 639 5.11 -10.73 22.23
N ASP A 640 6.28 -11.27 22.00
CA ASP A 640 7.48 -11.00 22.80
C ASP A 640 8.37 -10.03 22.03
N PRO A 641 8.55 -8.78 22.48
CA PRO A 641 9.42 -7.81 21.82
C PRO A 641 10.87 -8.26 21.67
N SER A 642 11.34 -9.20 22.49
CA SER A 642 12.72 -9.70 22.43
C SER A 642 13.00 -10.58 21.21
N THR A 643 11.96 -11.15 20.61
CA THR A 643 12.06 -12.06 19.45
C THR A 643 12.13 -11.32 18.12
N PHE A 644 11.90 -10.03 18.11
CA PHE A 644 11.91 -9.25 16.88
C PHE A 644 13.34 -9.12 16.33
N VAL A 645 13.50 -9.61 15.13
CA VAL A 645 14.75 -9.53 14.36
C VAL A 645 14.57 -8.51 13.26
N GLU A 646 15.51 -7.59 13.16
CA GLU A 646 15.52 -6.59 12.11
C GLU A 646 15.65 -7.24 10.73
N ASN A 647 14.86 -6.80 9.78
CA ASN A 647 15.01 -7.22 8.40
C ASN A 647 16.22 -6.54 7.77
N THR A 648 17.30 -7.29 7.61
CA THR A 648 18.55 -6.79 7.01
C THR A 648 18.56 -6.86 5.48
N PHE A 649 17.53 -7.42 4.86
CA PHE A 649 17.43 -7.49 3.41
C PHE A 649 17.35 -6.08 2.81
N VAL A 650 18.18 -5.84 1.82
CA VAL A 650 18.20 -4.57 1.06
C VAL A 650 17.47 -4.82 -0.27
N PRO A 651 16.26 -4.25 -0.46
CA PRO A 651 15.50 -4.52 -1.66
C PRO A 651 16.16 -3.90 -2.90
N PRO A 652 16.18 -4.60 -4.04
CA PRO A 652 16.46 -3.98 -5.32
C PRO A 652 15.44 -2.86 -5.60
N VAL A 653 15.93 -1.74 -6.15
CA VAL A 653 15.09 -0.59 -6.49
C VAL A 653 15.07 -0.45 -8.00
N VAL A 654 13.88 -0.49 -8.57
CA VAL A 654 13.68 -0.52 -10.02
C VAL A 654 12.64 0.51 -10.46
N ILE A 655 12.80 1.01 -11.69
CA ILE A 655 11.74 1.72 -12.40
C ILE A 655 11.01 0.65 -13.23
N THR A 656 9.74 0.40 -12.91
CA THR A 656 8.97 -0.70 -13.51
C THR A 656 8.32 -0.34 -14.82
N ASP A 657 7.91 0.94 -14.98
CA ASP A 657 7.18 1.40 -16.15
C ASP A 657 7.44 2.88 -16.44
N PHE A 658 7.37 3.24 -17.72
CA PHE A 658 7.47 4.59 -18.24
C PHE A 658 6.18 4.95 -19.00
N PHE A 659 5.58 6.09 -18.63
CA PHE A 659 4.35 6.59 -19.23
C PHE A 659 4.58 7.97 -19.86
N LEU A 660 4.10 8.14 -21.09
CA LEU A 660 3.93 9.44 -21.71
C LEU A 660 2.43 9.75 -21.82
N PHE A 661 2.02 10.92 -21.32
CA PHE A 661 0.62 11.37 -21.37
C PHE A 661 -0.36 10.31 -20.82
N ASN A 662 -0.01 9.68 -19.70
CA ASN A 662 -0.75 8.57 -19.07
C ASN A 662 -0.91 7.29 -19.92
N LYS A 663 -0.16 7.18 -21.02
CA LYS A 663 -0.09 5.96 -21.83
C LYS A 663 1.22 5.26 -21.58
N ARG A 664 1.15 4.00 -21.21
CA ARG A 664 2.35 3.17 -21.06
C ARG A 664 3.09 3.04 -22.38
N MET A 665 4.40 3.27 -22.37
CA MET A 665 5.24 3.13 -23.55
C MET A 665 5.69 1.68 -23.71
N GLN A 666 5.53 1.19 -24.93
CA GLN A 666 6.05 -0.12 -25.34
C GLN A 666 7.34 0.05 -26.12
N ILE A 667 8.29 -0.85 -25.90
CA ILE A 667 9.59 -0.81 -26.58
C ILE A 667 9.38 -0.93 -28.09
N GLY A 668 10.08 -0.09 -28.88
CA GLY A 668 10.04 -0.13 -30.34
C GLY A 668 8.74 0.35 -31.01
N SER A 669 7.75 0.85 -30.24
CA SER A 669 6.59 1.49 -30.86
C SER A 669 6.97 2.87 -31.42
N LYS A 670 6.24 3.33 -32.45
CA LYS A 670 6.59 4.53 -33.23
C LYS A 670 6.79 5.81 -32.41
N ASP A 671 6.08 5.94 -31.28
CA ASP A 671 6.12 7.13 -30.41
C ASP A 671 6.85 6.85 -29.09
N SER A 672 7.51 5.70 -28.95
CA SER A 672 8.19 5.32 -27.72
C SER A 672 9.63 5.80 -27.71
N PRO A 673 10.05 6.48 -26.64
CA PRO A 673 11.45 6.82 -26.45
C PRO A 673 12.30 5.64 -25.98
N LEU A 674 11.67 4.50 -25.64
CA LEU A 674 12.33 3.34 -25.07
C LEU A 674 12.91 2.46 -26.18
N LYS A 675 14.22 2.26 -26.14
CA LYS A 675 14.97 1.30 -26.98
C LYS A 675 15.04 -0.08 -26.34
N GLU A 676 14.97 -0.13 -25.01
CA GLU A 676 14.98 -1.31 -24.15
C GLU A 676 14.11 -1.07 -22.94
N SER A 677 13.86 -2.11 -22.12
CA SER A 677 13.07 -1.99 -20.92
C SER A 677 13.62 -0.95 -19.97
N ILE A 678 12.72 -0.10 -19.45
CA ILE A 678 13.09 0.96 -18.49
C ILE A 678 13.74 0.40 -17.22
N VAL A 679 13.52 -0.87 -16.89
CA VAL A 679 14.18 -1.57 -15.78
C VAL A 679 15.70 -1.56 -15.96
N PHE A 680 16.18 -1.68 -17.20
CA PHE A 680 17.61 -1.77 -17.56
C PHE A 680 18.15 -0.47 -18.16
N SER A 681 17.30 0.38 -18.73
CA SER A 681 17.72 1.61 -19.41
C SER A 681 18.39 2.59 -18.44
N ASP A 682 19.58 3.04 -18.78
CA ASP A 682 20.32 4.07 -18.05
C ASP A 682 20.06 5.48 -18.62
N GLU A 683 19.51 5.59 -19.84
CA GLU A 683 19.24 6.84 -20.53
C GLU A 683 17.94 6.74 -21.32
N VAL A 684 17.15 7.83 -21.31
CA VAL A 684 15.94 8.01 -22.12
C VAL A 684 16.02 9.34 -22.83
N GLU A 685 15.80 9.35 -24.15
CA GLU A 685 15.73 10.55 -24.96
C GLU A 685 14.30 10.87 -25.32
N LEU A 686 13.84 12.08 -24.98
CA LEU A 686 12.48 12.57 -25.17
C LEU A 686 12.45 13.68 -26.21
N GLU A 687 11.48 13.63 -27.10
CA GLU A 687 11.19 14.74 -28.01
C GLU A 687 10.67 15.97 -27.23
N SER A 688 10.75 17.13 -27.84
CA SER A 688 10.39 18.41 -27.19
C SER A 688 8.93 18.48 -26.71
N ASP A 689 8.03 17.74 -27.33
CA ASP A 689 6.62 17.60 -26.96
C ASP A 689 6.35 16.49 -25.93
N GLN A 690 7.30 15.60 -25.69
CA GLN A 690 7.25 14.51 -24.71
C GLN A 690 7.72 14.95 -23.31
N ASN A 691 7.55 16.19 -22.94
CA ASN A 691 8.08 16.83 -21.72
C ASN A 691 7.25 16.57 -20.46
N SER A 692 6.23 15.73 -20.56
CA SER A 692 5.35 15.34 -19.45
C SER A 692 5.21 13.83 -19.42
N PHE A 693 5.77 13.23 -18.37
CA PHE A 693 5.87 11.77 -18.23
C PHE A 693 5.68 11.33 -16.77
N SER A 694 5.42 10.04 -16.59
CA SER A 694 5.35 9.41 -15.28
C SER A 694 6.25 8.17 -15.23
N LEU A 695 6.90 8.00 -14.09
CA LEU A 695 7.70 6.83 -13.76
C LEU A 695 6.98 6.03 -12.67
N HIS A 696 6.82 4.73 -12.88
CA HIS A 696 6.45 3.83 -11.81
C HIS A 696 7.72 3.22 -11.23
N ALA A 697 7.78 3.12 -9.91
CA ALA A 697 8.95 2.64 -9.20
C ALA A 697 8.57 1.60 -8.15
N ALA A 698 9.43 0.61 -7.92
CA ALA A 698 9.24 -0.38 -6.88
C ALA A 698 10.55 -0.67 -6.13
N ALA A 699 10.40 -0.99 -4.85
CA ALA A 699 11.43 -1.64 -4.04
C ALA A 699 11.01 -3.10 -3.87
N LEU A 700 11.76 -4.03 -4.45
CA LEU A 700 11.40 -5.44 -4.57
C LEU A 700 11.71 -6.18 -3.25
N GLY A 701 10.99 -5.83 -2.20
CA GLY A 701 10.96 -6.48 -0.89
C GLY A 701 9.52 -6.86 -0.57
N TYR A 702 9.29 -8.12 -0.23
CA TYR A 702 7.95 -8.73 -0.22
C TYR A 702 7.35 -8.90 1.16
N GLN A 703 8.13 -8.81 2.25
CA GLN A 703 7.61 -9.04 3.60
C GLN A 703 6.48 -8.07 3.98
N ALA A 704 6.65 -6.79 3.64
CA ALA A 704 5.63 -5.75 3.81
C ALA A 704 5.81 -4.67 2.74
N PRO A 705 5.52 -4.95 1.47
CA PRO A 705 5.83 -4.07 0.35
C PRO A 705 5.15 -2.70 0.47
N GLU A 706 3.98 -2.63 1.09
CA GLU A 706 3.24 -1.39 1.35
C GLU A 706 3.95 -0.45 2.34
N MET A 707 4.94 -0.96 3.10
CA MET A 707 5.76 -0.21 4.07
C MET A 707 7.14 0.13 3.53
N ASN A 708 7.54 -0.41 2.37
CA ASN A 708 8.78 -0.02 1.72
C ASN A 708 8.73 1.47 1.37
N GLN A 709 9.84 2.17 1.56
CA GLN A 709 9.90 3.60 1.27
C GLN A 709 10.71 3.83 0.00
N LEU A 710 10.24 4.74 -0.82
CA LEU A 710 10.91 5.20 -2.01
C LEU A 710 11.05 6.71 -1.96
N VAL A 711 12.24 7.22 -2.23
CA VAL A 711 12.52 8.66 -2.38
C VAL A 711 13.20 8.92 -3.71
N TYR A 712 12.88 10.04 -4.30
CA TYR A 712 13.40 10.44 -5.60
C TYR A 712 13.83 11.88 -5.65
N LYS A 713 14.69 12.19 -6.59
CA LYS A 713 15.13 13.54 -6.92
C LYS A 713 15.53 13.62 -8.39
N MET A 714 15.07 14.65 -9.09
CA MET A 714 15.52 15.01 -10.44
C MET A 714 16.57 16.11 -10.33
N GLU A 715 17.84 15.76 -10.52
CA GLU A 715 18.92 16.75 -10.58
C GLU A 715 18.72 17.68 -11.78
N GLY A 716 18.87 18.98 -11.54
CA GLY A 716 18.54 20.01 -12.54
C GLY A 716 17.11 20.56 -12.45
N PHE A 717 16.23 19.94 -11.67
CA PHE A 717 14.85 20.40 -11.50
C PHE A 717 14.40 20.47 -10.04
N ASP A 718 14.60 19.37 -9.27
CA ASP A 718 14.18 19.26 -7.87
C ASP A 718 15.24 19.86 -6.92
N LYS A 719 14.77 20.62 -5.92
CA LYS A 719 15.65 21.21 -4.89
C LYS A 719 16.05 20.19 -3.81
N GLU A 720 15.15 19.29 -3.45
CA GLU A 720 15.28 18.33 -2.36
C GLU A 720 14.76 16.95 -2.77
N TRP A 721 14.95 15.95 -1.90
CA TRP A 721 14.41 14.62 -2.09
C TRP A 721 12.92 14.61 -1.73
N TYR A 722 12.12 13.99 -2.60
CA TYR A 722 10.68 13.80 -2.41
C TYR A 722 10.37 12.34 -2.12
N ASN A 723 9.38 12.11 -1.26
CA ASN A 723 8.90 10.76 -0.99
C ASN A 723 7.91 10.36 -2.10
N VAL A 724 8.07 9.14 -2.62
CA VAL A 724 7.10 8.55 -3.55
C VAL A 724 5.88 8.13 -2.73
N GLY A 725 4.71 8.66 -3.06
CA GLY A 725 3.47 8.31 -2.38
C GLY A 725 3.11 6.82 -2.53
N ARG A 726 2.06 6.40 -1.85
CA ARG A 726 1.59 5.00 -1.80
C ARG A 726 1.35 4.35 -3.17
N ASN A 727 1.10 5.13 -4.21
CA ASN A 727 0.81 4.62 -5.56
C ASN A 727 2.06 4.33 -6.38
N SER A 728 3.26 4.53 -5.83
CA SER A 728 4.54 4.28 -6.51
C SER A 728 4.71 5.00 -7.85
N VAL A 729 3.99 6.13 -8.05
CA VAL A 729 3.95 6.91 -9.28
C VAL A 729 4.60 8.26 -9.06
N ILE A 730 5.56 8.59 -9.92
CA ILE A 730 6.30 9.84 -9.93
C ILE A 730 5.94 10.59 -11.20
N ASN A 731 5.39 11.80 -11.06
CA ASN A 731 4.91 12.57 -12.19
C ASN A 731 5.77 13.81 -12.39
N TYR A 732 6.20 14.03 -13.64
CA TYR A 732 6.81 15.26 -14.09
C TYR A 732 5.99 15.85 -15.22
N SER A 733 5.74 17.15 -15.14
CA SER A 733 4.93 17.87 -16.12
C SER A 733 5.67 19.08 -16.64
N ASN A 734 5.70 19.22 -17.96
CA ASN A 734 6.23 20.40 -18.66
C ASN A 734 7.68 20.75 -18.26
N LEU A 735 8.56 19.73 -18.23
CA LEU A 735 9.97 19.93 -18.01
C LEU A 735 10.57 20.73 -19.19
N PRO A 736 11.41 21.75 -18.94
CA PRO A 736 12.16 22.42 -19.99
C PRO A 736 13.06 21.43 -20.76
N TYR A 737 13.43 21.79 -21.99
CA TYR A 737 14.45 21.02 -22.71
C TYR A 737 15.80 21.09 -21.96
N GLY A 738 16.51 19.97 -21.95
CA GLY A 738 17.77 19.85 -21.20
C GLY A 738 18.08 18.40 -20.83
N THR A 739 19.15 18.24 -20.08
CA THR A 739 19.55 16.93 -19.54
C THR A 739 19.33 16.92 -18.04
N TYR A 740 18.64 15.90 -17.56
CA TYR A 740 18.30 15.69 -16.17
C TYR A 740 18.84 14.35 -15.71
N ILE A 741 19.16 14.24 -14.43
CA ILE A 741 19.53 12.97 -13.81
C ILE A 741 18.50 12.67 -12.75
N PHE A 742 17.73 11.60 -12.99
CA PHE A 742 16.75 11.10 -12.03
C PHE A 742 17.41 10.10 -11.08
N HIS A 743 17.31 10.36 -9.80
CA HIS A 743 17.80 9.53 -8.72
C HIS A 743 16.63 8.90 -7.97
N LEU A 744 16.73 7.60 -7.72
CA LEU A 744 15.73 6.84 -6.98
C LEU A 744 16.44 5.99 -5.91
N ARG A 745 15.97 6.08 -4.67
CA ARG A 745 16.41 5.25 -3.54
C ARG A 745 15.22 4.57 -2.90
N GLY A 746 15.46 3.40 -2.33
CA GLY A 746 14.43 2.68 -1.60
C GLY A 746 14.95 2.05 -0.32
N SER A 747 14.04 1.77 0.59
CA SER A 747 14.30 0.98 1.79
C SER A 747 13.31 -0.17 1.90
N ASN A 748 13.67 -1.18 2.71
CA ASN A 748 12.70 -2.19 3.14
C ASN A 748 11.72 -1.62 4.19
N SER A 749 10.80 -2.45 4.64
CA SER A 749 9.79 -2.10 5.65
C SER A 749 10.35 -1.68 7.01
N ASP A 750 11.58 -2.07 7.34
CA ASP A 750 12.26 -1.72 8.59
C ASP A 750 13.15 -0.46 8.46
N GLY A 751 13.12 0.20 7.29
CA GLY A 751 13.90 1.41 7.04
C GLY A 751 15.36 1.16 6.66
N LYS A 752 15.73 -0.06 6.25
CA LYS A 752 17.06 -0.34 5.74
C LYS A 752 17.16 0.13 4.28
N TRP A 753 17.87 1.24 4.07
CA TRP A 753 18.03 1.86 2.77
C TRP A 753 19.02 1.12 1.87
N ASN A 754 18.71 1.09 0.57
CA ASN A 754 19.66 0.67 -0.46
C ASN A 754 20.67 1.81 -0.69
N GLU A 755 21.97 1.53 -0.49
CA GLU A 755 23.04 2.48 -0.75
C GLU A 755 23.27 2.72 -2.25
N LYS A 756 22.93 1.73 -3.08
CA LYS A 756 23.03 1.83 -4.54
C LYS A 756 21.79 2.50 -5.09
N GLU A 757 21.93 3.73 -5.57
CA GLU A 757 20.86 4.45 -6.23
C GLU A 757 20.53 3.86 -7.60
N ARG A 758 19.25 3.85 -7.99
CA ARG A 758 18.85 3.68 -9.38
C ARG A 758 18.90 5.05 -10.05
N ILE A 759 19.75 5.20 -11.05
CA ILE A 759 19.97 6.44 -11.79
C ILE A 759 19.39 6.27 -13.20
N LEU A 760 18.65 7.28 -13.67
CA LEU A 760 18.15 7.37 -15.03
C LEU A 760 18.45 8.75 -15.60
N LYS A 761 19.20 8.82 -16.69
CA LYS A 761 19.46 10.06 -17.39
C LYS A 761 18.33 10.33 -18.38
N ILE A 762 17.74 11.50 -18.31
CA ILE A 762 16.62 11.93 -19.17
C ILE A 762 17.09 13.13 -19.98
N HIS A 763 17.09 12.97 -21.30
CA HIS A 763 17.45 14.04 -22.21
C HIS A 763 16.23 14.49 -23.00
N ILE A 764 15.76 15.73 -22.75
CA ILE A 764 14.65 16.33 -23.50
C ILE A 764 15.22 17.22 -24.59
N LEU A 765 14.95 16.87 -25.83
CA LEU A 765 15.45 17.57 -27.01
C LEU A 765 14.84 18.98 -27.11
N PRO A 766 15.61 19.97 -27.57
CA PRO A 766 15.06 21.30 -27.83
C PRO A 766 14.07 21.25 -29.00
N PRO A 767 13.03 22.10 -29.00
CA PRO A 767 12.13 22.22 -30.14
C PRO A 767 12.92 22.50 -31.42
N PHE A 768 12.41 22.02 -32.58
CA PHE A 768 13.08 22.14 -33.87
C PHE A 768 13.52 23.55 -34.18
N TYR A 769 12.76 24.56 -33.75
CA TYR A 769 13.06 25.99 -33.97
C TYR A 769 14.18 26.52 -33.05
N LEU A 770 14.64 25.77 -32.05
CA LEU A 770 15.83 26.05 -31.22
C LEU A 770 16.99 25.08 -31.51
N SER A 771 16.86 24.23 -32.52
CA SER A 771 17.92 23.35 -32.95
C SER A 771 19.06 24.10 -33.62
N GLY A 772 20.27 23.53 -33.59
CA GLY A 772 21.43 24.13 -34.29
C GLY A 772 21.17 24.41 -35.78
N TRP A 773 20.40 23.54 -36.45
CA TRP A 773 19.97 23.74 -37.82
C TRP A 773 19.01 24.92 -37.98
N ALA A 774 18.10 25.13 -37.03
CA ALA A 774 17.20 26.29 -37.03
C ALA A 774 17.96 27.60 -36.89
N TYR A 775 18.97 27.67 -36.05
CA TYR A 775 19.86 28.84 -35.96
C TYR A 775 20.64 29.07 -37.25
N CYS A 776 21.09 28.03 -37.95
CA CYS A 776 21.69 28.16 -39.27
C CYS A 776 20.70 28.72 -40.29
N ILE A 777 19.43 28.26 -40.26
CA ILE A 777 18.35 28.79 -41.11
C ILE A 777 18.03 30.25 -40.75
N TYR A 778 17.95 30.58 -39.48
CA TYR A 778 17.70 31.96 -39.02
C TYR A 778 18.84 32.90 -39.42
N LEU A 779 20.09 32.41 -39.31
CA LEU A 779 21.26 33.14 -39.79
C LEU A 779 21.20 33.35 -41.31
N LEU A 780 20.86 32.30 -42.08
CA LEU A 780 20.70 32.36 -43.52
C LEU A 780 19.58 33.35 -43.91
N LEU A 781 18.41 33.25 -43.25
CA LEU A 781 17.30 34.19 -43.47
C LEU A 781 17.67 35.62 -43.08
N GLY A 782 18.43 35.79 -42.00
CA GLY A 782 18.99 37.07 -41.60
C GLY A 782 19.93 37.64 -42.67
N ILE A 783 20.84 36.84 -43.20
CA ILE A 783 21.74 37.24 -44.28
C ILE A 783 20.95 37.58 -45.55
N LEU A 784 19.97 36.74 -45.92
CA LEU A 784 19.10 37.01 -47.08
C LEU A 784 18.26 38.29 -46.90
N SER A 785 17.78 38.52 -45.66
CA SER A 785 17.06 39.77 -45.32
C SER A 785 17.97 41.01 -45.47
N VAL A 786 19.21 40.91 -44.95
CA VAL A 786 20.20 41.97 -45.08
C VAL A 786 20.55 42.19 -46.55
N VAL A 787 20.77 41.12 -47.32
CA VAL A 787 21.01 41.23 -48.77
C VAL A 787 19.80 41.83 -49.50
N GLY A 788 18.58 41.38 -49.15
CA GLY A 788 17.33 41.91 -49.66
C GLY A 788 17.15 43.41 -49.35
N ILE A 789 17.49 43.79 -48.10
CA ILE A 789 17.44 45.20 -47.66
C ILE A 789 18.49 46.03 -48.44
N ILE A 790 19.71 45.53 -48.59
CA ILE A 790 20.76 46.19 -49.35
C ILE A 790 20.36 46.32 -50.84
N TYR A 791 19.81 45.24 -51.43
CA TYR A 791 19.27 45.29 -52.81
C TYR A 791 18.12 46.22 -52.93
N TYR A 792 17.15 46.29 -51.98
CA TYR A 792 16.04 47.18 -51.93
C TYR A 792 16.53 48.67 -51.86
N PHE A 793 17.48 48.92 -50.93
CA PHE A 793 18.06 50.29 -50.82
C PHE A 793 18.85 50.72 -52.04
N ARG A 794 19.61 49.80 -52.67
CA ARG A 794 20.28 50.11 -53.96
C ARG A 794 19.29 50.47 -55.06
N LYS A 795 18.25 49.60 -55.20
CA LYS A 795 17.20 49.81 -56.19
C LYS A 795 16.38 51.09 -55.91
N ARG A 796 16.13 51.39 -54.64
CA ARG A 796 15.44 52.61 -54.22
C ARG A 796 16.30 53.88 -54.38
N ASN A 797 17.60 53.81 -54.21
CA ASN A 797 18.51 54.88 -54.46
C ASN A 797 18.62 55.16 -55.96
N GLU A 798 18.63 54.17 -56.80
CA GLU A 798 18.56 54.40 -58.27
C GLU A 798 17.26 55.04 -58.70
N GLN A 799 16.11 54.68 -58.07
CA GLN A 799 14.82 55.28 -58.33
C GLN A 799 14.66 56.72 -57.73
N LYS A 800 15.26 56.97 -56.57
CA LYS A 800 15.22 58.29 -55.92
C LYS A 800 16.03 59.35 -56.62
N HIS A 801 17.07 58.98 -57.36
CA HIS A 801 17.80 59.97 -58.17
C HIS A 801 17.00 60.50 -59.38
N GLN A 802 15.97 59.80 -59.81
CA GLN A 802 15.08 60.25 -60.90
C GLN A 802 13.83 60.97 -60.44
N GLN A 803 13.39 60.86 -59.20
CA GLN A 803 12.15 61.45 -58.70
C GLN A 803 12.31 62.64 -57.69
N ALA A 804 13.55 62.98 -57.35
CA ALA A 804 13.84 63.97 -56.31
C ALA A 804 13.66 65.43 -56.69
N MET A 805 13.22 65.74 -57.90
CA MET A 805 13.02 67.16 -58.36
C MET A 805 11.60 67.60 -58.40
N GLU A 806 10.55 66.78 -58.25
CA GLU A 806 9.19 67.24 -58.49
C GLU A 806 8.20 67.14 -57.33
N LYS A 807 8.52 66.66 -56.15
CA LYS A 807 7.51 66.50 -55.10
C LYS A 807 7.85 66.98 -53.69
N PHE A 808 8.57 68.05 -53.57
CA PHE A 808 9.03 68.54 -52.27
C PHE A 808 8.08 69.51 -51.55
N GLU A 809 6.94 69.85 -52.10
CA GLU A 809 6.10 70.90 -51.48
C GLU A 809 4.65 70.60 -51.08
N ARG A 810 4.14 69.32 -51.19
CA ARG A 810 2.72 69.09 -50.89
C ARG A 810 2.34 68.03 -49.87
N GLU A 811 3.22 67.30 -49.31
CA GLU A 811 2.83 66.10 -48.49
C GLU A 811 3.21 66.18 -47.02
N LYS A 812 3.65 67.24 -46.47
CA LYS A 812 4.10 67.27 -45.06
C LYS A 812 3.01 67.27 -43.98
N GLU A 813 1.78 67.51 -44.35
CA GLU A 813 0.71 67.62 -43.32
C GLU A 813 -0.27 66.46 -43.21
N ARG A 814 -0.26 65.55 -44.15
CA ARG A 814 -1.22 64.44 -44.11
C ARG A 814 -0.69 63.13 -43.50
N GLU A 815 0.61 62.92 -43.42
CA GLU A 815 1.20 61.63 -43.03
C GLU A 815 1.25 61.37 -41.48
N LEU A 816 1.24 62.41 -40.69
CA LEU A 816 1.36 62.26 -39.22
C LEU A 816 0.12 61.77 -38.54
N TYR A 817 -1.03 61.84 -39.16
CA TYR A 817 -2.30 61.46 -38.56
C TYR A 817 -2.67 59.98 -38.84
N THR A 818 -2.27 59.46 -40.00
CA THR A 818 -2.66 58.10 -40.44
C THR A 818 -1.77 57.04 -39.85
N ALA A 819 -0.47 57.28 -39.66
CA ALA A 819 0.49 56.31 -39.12
C ALA A 819 0.21 55.93 -37.65
N LYS A 820 -0.38 56.86 -36.88
CA LYS A 820 -0.71 56.58 -35.45
C LYS A 820 -1.91 55.67 -35.31
N ILE A 821 -2.75 55.64 -36.34
CA ILE A 821 -3.99 54.85 -36.34
C ILE A 821 -3.74 53.36 -36.68
N ASP A 822 -2.90 53.12 -37.67
CA ASP A 822 -2.65 51.77 -38.14
C ASP A 822 -1.79 50.94 -37.17
N PHE A 823 -0.87 51.60 -36.44
CA PHE A 823 -0.02 50.93 -35.45
C PHE A 823 -0.84 50.20 -34.34
N PHE A 824 -1.80 50.92 -33.78
CA PHE A 824 -2.60 50.29 -32.69
C PHE A 824 -3.55 49.21 -33.16
N THR A 825 -4.02 49.22 -34.39
CA THR A 825 -4.93 48.19 -34.94
C THR A 825 -4.17 46.91 -35.22
N ASN A 826 -2.95 46.99 -35.72
CA ASN A 826 -2.10 45.83 -36.00
C ASN A 826 -1.60 45.19 -34.73
N VAL A 827 -1.19 45.95 -33.70
CA VAL A 827 -0.78 45.42 -32.40
C VAL A 827 -1.89 44.61 -31.71
N ALA A 828 -3.13 45.09 -31.77
CA ALA A 828 -4.26 44.38 -31.18
C ALA A 828 -4.60 43.07 -31.93
N HIS A 829 -4.45 43.06 -33.27
CA HIS A 829 -4.63 41.83 -34.05
C HIS A 829 -3.50 40.81 -33.83
N GLU A 830 -2.25 41.30 -33.73
CA GLU A 830 -1.08 40.42 -33.52
C GLU A 830 -1.02 39.85 -32.12
N ILE A 831 -1.64 40.45 -31.12
CA ILE A 831 -1.77 39.91 -29.76
C ILE A 831 -2.95 38.92 -29.68
N ARG A 832 -4.06 39.15 -30.41
CA ARG A 832 -5.24 38.26 -30.38
C ARG A 832 -4.90 36.88 -30.92
N THR A 833 -4.15 36.77 -31.99
CA THR A 833 -3.86 35.50 -32.69
C THR A 833 -3.10 34.52 -31.82
N PRO A 834 -1.96 34.83 -31.17
CA PRO A 834 -1.27 33.88 -30.27
C PRO A 834 -2.09 33.53 -29.04
N LEU A 835 -2.89 34.46 -28.49
CA LEU A 835 -3.73 34.18 -27.35
C LEU A 835 -4.86 33.17 -27.68
N THR A 836 -5.42 33.26 -28.89
CA THR A 836 -6.44 32.31 -29.37
C THR A 836 -5.82 30.90 -29.61
N LEU A 837 -4.59 30.88 -30.12
CA LEU A 837 -3.83 29.63 -30.34
C LEU A 837 -3.38 28.94 -29.03
N ILE A 838 -3.25 29.69 -27.95
CA ILE A 838 -3.00 29.15 -26.61
C ILE A 838 -4.31 28.61 -25.99
N LYS A 839 -5.42 29.35 -26.18
CA LYS A 839 -6.72 29.01 -25.56
C LYS A 839 -7.30 27.69 -26.06
N SER A 840 -7.28 27.46 -27.38
CA SER A 840 -7.92 26.27 -27.96
C SER A 840 -7.31 24.93 -27.54
N PRO A 841 -5.98 24.73 -27.51
CA PRO A 841 -5.40 23.55 -26.95
C PRO A 841 -5.67 23.36 -25.45
N LEU A 842 -5.70 24.48 -24.71
CA LEU A 842 -5.96 24.48 -23.26
C LEU A 842 -7.37 24.02 -22.94
N GLU A 843 -8.37 24.47 -23.67
CA GLU A 843 -9.77 24.05 -23.55
C GLU A 843 -9.94 22.56 -23.88
N ASN A 844 -9.24 22.04 -24.88
CA ASN A 844 -9.28 20.65 -25.29
C ASN A 844 -8.70 19.71 -24.22
N VAL A 845 -7.66 20.15 -23.52
CA VAL A 845 -7.05 19.37 -22.42
C VAL A 845 -7.95 19.37 -21.19
N LEU A 846 -8.62 20.48 -20.88
CA LEU A 846 -9.54 20.60 -19.75
C LEU A 846 -10.80 19.73 -19.88
N VAL A 847 -11.25 19.42 -21.10
CA VAL A 847 -12.44 18.59 -21.38
C VAL A 847 -12.11 17.09 -21.32
N SER A 848 -10.83 16.71 -21.30
CA SER A 848 -10.42 15.30 -21.25
C SER A 848 -10.71 14.68 -19.88
N PRO A 849 -11.36 13.51 -19.81
CA PRO A 849 -11.76 12.88 -18.54
C PRO A 849 -10.62 12.34 -17.69
N ASN A 850 -9.37 12.34 -18.17
CA ASN A 850 -8.21 11.72 -17.53
C ASN A 850 -7.20 12.69 -16.90
N VAL A 851 -7.57 13.94 -16.68
CA VAL A 851 -6.70 14.93 -16.02
C VAL A 851 -6.86 14.81 -14.51
N SER A 852 -5.75 14.59 -13.78
CA SER A 852 -5.76 14.56 -12.31
C SER A 852 -6.20 15.92 -11.73
N ALA A 853 -6.77 15.92 -10.54
CA ALA A 853 -7.34 17.13 -9.92
C ALA A 853 -6.31 18.26 -9.80
N ASP A 854 -5.06 17.95 -9.41
CA ASP A 854 -4.01 18.95 -9.21
C ASP A 854 -3.54 19.64 -10.51
N ILE A 855 -3.54 18.91 -11.62
CA ILE A 855 -3.18 19.46 -12.92
C ILE A 855 -4.35 20.26 -13.53
N ARG A 856 -5.56 19.88 -13.18
CA ARG A 856 -6.77 20.57 -13.68
C ARG A 856 -6.84 22.00 -13.19
N ASP A 857 -6.52 22.23 -11.92
CA ASP A 857 -6.52 23.56 -11.31
C ASP A 857 -5.52 24.51 -12.00
N ASP A 858 -4.31 24.04 -12.30
CA ASP A 858 -3.29 24.83 -13.00
C ASP A 858 -3.72 25.16 -14.45
N LEU A 859 -4.29 24.21 -15.15
CA LEU A 859 -4.81 24.40 -16.50
C LEU A 859 -6.04 25.31 -16.52
N GLU A 860 -6.90 25.25 -15.51
CA GLU A 860 -8.02 26.18 -15.35
C GLU A 860 -7.54 27.62 -15.11
N ILE A 861 -6.50 27.79 -14.29
CA ILE A 861 -5.86 29.09 -14.06
C ILE A 861 -5.26 29.65 -15.36
N MET A 862 -4.57 28.83 -16.14
CA MET A 862 -4.02 29.23 -17.44
C MET A 862 -5.12 29.61 -18.43
N ASN A 863 -6.21 28.86 -18.50
CA ASN A 863 -7.35 29.13 -19.35
C ASN A 863 -8.05 30.42 -18.93
N LEU A 864 -8.21 30.63 -17.63
CA LEU A 864 -8.78 31.84 -17.07
C LEU A 864 -7.95 33.08 -17.44
N ASN A 865 -6.62 33.00 -17.29
CA ASN A 865 -5.72 34.12 -17.64
C ASN A 865 -5.66 34.40 -19.15
N THR A 866 -5.65 33.37 -19.98
CA THR A 866 -5.67 33.49 -21.44
C THR A 866 -6.99 34.12 -21.91
N THR A 867 -8.10 33.72 -21.32
CA THR A 867 -9.42 34.28 -21.58
C THR A 867 -9.47 35.76 -21.15
N ARG A 868 -8.93 36.10 -19.98
CA ARG A 868 -8.86 37.47 -19.48
C ARG A 868 -8.03 38.41 -20.38
N LEU A 869 -6.91 37.91 -20.91
CA LEU A 869 -6.09 38.66 -21.86
C LEU A 869 -6.81 38.90 -23.18
N LEU A 870 -7.52 37.90 -23.70
CA LEU A 870 -8.35 38.02 -24.90
C LEU A 870 -9.46 39.07 -24.72
N ASP A 871 -10.11 39.07 -23.55
CA ASP A 871 -11.15 40.04 -23.21
C ASP A 871 -10.59 41.49 -23.14
N LEU A 872 -9.41 41.68 -22.55
CA LEU A 872 -8.73 42.99 -22.53
C LEU A 872 -8.40 43.51 -23.92
N VAL A 873 -7.92 42.64 -24.82
CA VAL A 873 -7.63 43.00 -26.22
C VAL A 873 -8.92 43.36 -26.97
N ASN A 874 -10.01 42.64 -26.71
CA ASN A 874 -11.31 42.93 -27.29
C ASN A 874 -11.88 44.26 -26.76
N GLN A 875 -11.73 44.55 -25.47
CA GLN A 875 -12.13 45.85 -24.88
C GLN A 875 -11.35 47.03 -25.47
N LEU A 876 -10.05 46.86 -25.76
CA LEU A 876 -9.22 47.87 -26.41
C LEU A 876 -9.70 48.16 -27.82
N LEU A 877 -10.14 47.14 -28.57
CA LEU A 877 -10.68 47.28 -29.92
C LEU A 877 -12.09 47.91 -29.91
N ASP A 878 -12.92 47.58 -28.94
CA ASP A 878 -14.27 48.17 -28.78
C ASP A 878 -14.19 49.65 -28.35
N PHE A 879 -13.23 50.03 -27.47
CA PHE A 879 -12.97 51.42 -27.08
C PHE A 879 -12.60 52.28 -28.31
N ARG A 880 -11.84 51.73 -29.24
CA ARG A 880 -11.43 52.40 -30.44
C ARG A 880 -12.53 52.59 -31.48
N LYS A 881 -13.43 51.60 -31.64
CA LYS A 881 -14.62 51.74 -32.49
C LYS A 881 -15.48 52.90 -32.05
N THR A 882 -15.48 53.20 -30.73
CA THR A 882 -16.19 54.32 -30.14
C THR A 882 -15.55 55.69 -30.46
N GLU A 883 -14.21 55.76 -30.54
CA GLU A 883 -13.48 57.00 -30.85
C GLU A 883 -13.55 57.44 -32.35
N THR A 884 -13.59 56.41 -33.23
CA THR A 884 -13.43 56.66 -34.68
C THR A 884 -14.75 56.85 -35.48
N ARG A 885 -15.88 56.29 -35.01
CA ARG A 885 -17.14 56.23 -35.74
C ARG A 885 -18.40 56.61 -34.96
N GLY A 886 -18.32 56.95 -33.66
CA GLY A 886 -19.52 57.13 -32.84
C GLY A 886 -20.37 55.83 -32.75
N PHE A 887 -20.86 55.53 -31.58
CA PHE A 887 -21.71 54.35 -31.39
C PHE A 887 -23.05 54.58 -32.13
N GLN A 888 -23.29 53.94 -33.25
CA GLN A 888 -24.61 53.85 -33.83
C GLN A 888 -25.38 52.76 -33.12
N LEU A 889 -26.20 53.12 -32.13
CA LEU A 889 -27.12 52.21 -31.48
C LEU A 889 -28.27 51.90 -32.47
N ASN A 890 -28.55 50.61 -32.60
CA ASN A 890 -29.66 50.09 -33.38
C ASN A 890 -30.86 49.80 -32.46
N PHE A 891 -31.74 50.77 -32.29
CA PHE A 891 -32.90 50.63 -31.42
C PHE A 891 -34.00 49.84 -32.12
N VAL A 892 -34.35 48.66 -31.51
CA VAL A 892 -35.40 47.77 -31.96
C VAL A 892 -36.34 47.52 -30.76
N GLU A 893 -37.62 47.38 -31.02
CA GLU A 893 -38.57 47.00 -29.99
C GLU A 893 -38.31 45.52 -29.60
N CYS A 894 -37.90 45.30 -28.35
CA CYS A 894 -37.53 43.98 -27.83
C CYS A 894 -38.22 43.74 -26.50
N ASN A 895 -38.52 42.47 -26.25
CA ASN A 895 -38.94 42.01 -24.95
C ASN A 895 -37.71 41.83 -24.03
N ILE A 896 -37.55 42.73 -23.05
CA ILE A 896 -36.43 42.76 -22.15
C ILE A 896 -36.47 41.56 -21.19
N SER A 897 -37.66 41.12 -20.83
CA SER A 897 -37.85 39.95 -19.92
C SER A 897 -37.31 38.67 -20.54
N ASP A 898 -37.54 38.50 -21.87
CA ASP A 898 -37.00 37.33 -22.61
C ASP A 898 -35.47 37.37 -22.73
N ILE A 899 -34.94 38.57 -22.96
CA ILE A 899 -33.47 38.77 -23.02
C ILE A 899 -32.83 38.44 -21.68
N LEU A 900 -33.40 38.95 -20.58
CA LEU A 900 -32.92 38.65 -19.24
C LEU A 900 -32.97 37.16 -18.95
N GLN A 901 -34.08 36.50 -19.34
CA GLN A 901 -34.26 35.06 -19.07
C GLN A 901 -33.31 34.20 -19.91
N GLN A 902 -33.04 34.55 -21.17
CA GLN A 902 -32.02 33.89 -22.00
C GLN A 902 -30.63 34.02 -21.41
N ILE A 903 -30.27 35.21 -20.93
CA ILE A 903 -28.97 35.44 -20.31
C ILE A 903 -28.88 34.69 -18.95
N TYR A 904 -29.96 34.72 -18.15
CA TYR A 904 -30.03 33.97 -16.90
C TYR A 904 -29.80 32.49 -17.12
N MET A 905 -30.48 31.84 -18.07
CA MET A 905 -30.28 30.44 -18.40
C MET A 905 -28.82 30.11 -18.80
N ARG A 906 -28.17 31.05 -19.47
CA ARG A 906 -26.76 30.87 -19.85
C ARG A 906 -25.80 30.93 -18.67
N PHE A 907 -26.11 31.74 -17.66
CA PHE A 907 -25.25 31.94 -16.48
C PHE A 907 -25.62 31.05 -15.31
N THR A 908 -26.80 30.44 -15.27
CA THR A 908 -27.27 29.53 -14.23
C THR A 908 -26.32 28.32 -13.99
N PRO A 909 -25.77 27.64 -15.04
CA PRO A 909 -24.82 26.55 -14.79
C PRO A 909 -23.55 27.02 -14.06
N LEU A 910 -23.06 28.21 -14.38
CA LEU A 910 -21.88 28.81 -13.78
C LEU A 910 -22.11 29.16 -12.30
N ALA A 911 -23.28 29.72 -12.00
CA ALA A 911 -23.70 30.03 -10.63
C ALA A 911 -23.86 28.74 -9.80
N ARG A 912 -24.48 27.70 -10.36
CA ARG A 912 -24.59 26.37 -9.73
C ARG A 912 -23.22 25.71 -9.46
N GLN A 913 -22.29 25.83 -10.38
CA GLN A 913 -20.93 25.33 -10.19
C GLN A 913 -20.25 25.99 -8.98
N LYS A 914 -20.51 27.27 -8.76
CA LYS A 914 -20.03 28.01 -7.58
C LYS A 914 -20.92 27.86 -6.34
N LYS A 915 -21.96 27.03 -6.40
CA LYS A 915 -22.94 26.82 -5.33
C LYS A 915 -23.67 28.09 -4.89
N LEU A 916 -23.86 29.02 -5.80
CA LEU A 916 -24.59 30.25 -5.55
C LEU A 916 -26.07 30.03 -5.85
N GLU A 917 -26.92 30.55 -4.99
CA GLU A 917 -28.35 30.63 -5.25
C GLU A 917 -28.60 31.80 -6.18
N PHE A 918 -28.94 31.53 -7.43
CA PHE A 918 -29.19 32.56 -8.43
C PHE A 918 -30.67 32.61 -8.79
N VAL A 919 -31.33 33.71 -8.45
CA VAL A 919 -32.77 33.89 -8.61
C VAL A 919 -33.00 35.13 -9.50
N ILE A 920 -33.97 35.02 -10.42
CA ILE A 920 -34.49 36.17 -11.14
C ILE A 920 -35.96 36.37 -10.83
N GLU A 921 -36.34 37.60 -10.62
CA GLU A 921 -37.74 38.05 -10.50
C GLU A 921 -38.09 38.97 -11.65
N CYS A 922 -39.04 38.55 -12.47
CA CYS A 922 -39.54 39.31 -13.56
C CYS A 922 -41.07 39.25 -13.57
N SER A 923 -41.76 40.35 -13.34
CA SER A 923 -43.19 40.36 -13.03
C SER A 923 -44.11 40.31 -14.25
N GLU A 924 -43.68 40.75 -15.42
CA GLU A 924 -44.47 40.76 -16.68
C GLU A 924 -43.51 40.86 -17.89
N SER A 925 -44.04 40.67 -19.14
CA SER A 925 -43.30 40.86 -20.36
C SER A 925 -43.10 42.38 -20.62
N ILE A 926 -41.92 42.91 -20.38
CA ILE A 926 -41.58 44.34 -20.56
C ILE A 926 -41.00 44.54 -21.95
N TYR A 927 -41.63 45.37 -22.77
CA TYR A 927 -41.18 45.75 -24.09
C TYR A 927 -40.60 47.16 -24.06
N ALA A 928 -39.44 47.33 -24.72
CA ALA A 928 -38.86 48.65 -24.90
C ALA A 928 -38.01 48.70 -26.19
N SER A 929 -37.91 49.92 -26.72
CA SER A 929 -37.03 50.17 -27.87
C SER A 929 -35.60 50.32 -27.37
N ILE A 930 -34.80 49.32 -27.64
CA ILE A 930 -33.42 49.20 -27.14
C ILE A 930 -32.50 48.55 -28.17
N ASP A 931 -31.23 48.77 -28.02
CA ASP A 931 -30.23 47.96 -28.74
C ASP A 931 -30.02 46.65 -28.01
N ARG A 932 -30.49 45.58 -28.65
CA ARG A 932 -30.46 44.21 -28.06
C ARG A 932 -29.04 43.77 -27.74
N GLU A 933 -28.05 44.08 -28.61
CA GLU A 933 -26.66 43.63 -28.39
C GLU A 933 -26.02 44.44 -27.24
N ALA A 934 -26.26 45.72 -27.18
CA ALA A 934 -25.76 46.58 -26.10
C ALA A 934 -26.34 46.15 -24.74
N LEU A 935 -27.66 45.92 -24.68
CA LEU A 935 -28.28 45.44 -23.45
C LEU A 935 -27.79 44.04 -23.03
N THR A 936 -27.64 43.12 -23.99
CA THR A 936 -27.09 41.79 -23.72
C THR A 936 -25.68 41.87 -23.14
N LYS A 937 -24.84 42.76 -23.65
CA LYS A 937 -23.48 42.98 -23.10
C LYS A 937 -23.54 43.55 -21.67
N ILE A 938 -24.43 44.51 -21.42
CA ILE A 938 -24.59 45.14 -20.10
C ILE A 938 -25.01 44.08 -19.07
N ILE A 939 -26.07 43.30 -19.35
CA ILE A 939 -26.58 42.28 -18.42
C ILE A 939 -25.55 41.19 -18.20
N SER A 940 -24.87 40.74 -19.26
CA SER A 940 -23.82 39.73 -19.16
C SER A 940 -22.65 40.18 -18.29
N ASN A 941 -22.25 41.45 -18.38
CA ASN A 941 -21.23 42.04 -17.53
C ASN A 941 -21.67 42.10 -16.05
N LEU A 942 -22.94 42.50 -15.82
CA LEU A 942 -23.51 42.54 -14.47
C LEU A 942 -23.55 41.13 -13.84
N PHE A 943 -24.03 40.13 -14.59
CA PHE A 943 -24.09 38.76 -14.10
C PHE A 943 -22.68 38.13 -13.90
N THR A 944 -21.75 38.43 -14.79
CA THR A 944 -20.36 38.03 -14.62
C THR A 944 -19.76 38.59 -13.34
N ASN A 945 -19.99 39.90 -13.10
CA ASN A 945 -19.51 40.53 -11.87
C ASN A 945 -20.20 39.97 -10.63
N ALA A 946 -21.52 39.82 -10.68
CA ALA A 946 -22.29 39.24 -9.59
C ALA A 946 -21.77 37.80 -9.25
N ILE A 947 -21.65 36.91 -10.22
CA ILE A 947 -21.12 35.55 -10.02
C ILE A 947 -19.67 35.55 -9.53
N LYS A 948 -18.89 36.54 -9.94
CA LYS A 948 -17.49 36.67 -9.55
C LYS A 948 -17.34 37.04 -8.07
N TYR A 949 -18.19 37.90 -7.57
CA TYR A 949 -18.05 38.53 -6.27
C TYR A 949 -19.07 38.04 -5.20
N SER A 950 -20.08 37.23 -5.57
CA SER A 950 -21.05 36.67 -4.61
C SER A 950 -20.44 35.58 -3.75
N GLU A 951 -20.92 35.52 -2.51
CA GLU A 951 -20.59 34.45 -1.56
C GLU A 951 -21.69 33.38 -1.51
N THR A 952 -22.96 33.73 -1.44
CA THR A 952 -24.05 32.75 -1.31
C THR A 952 -25.19 32.95 -2.30
N TYR A 953 -25.58 34.22 -2.59
CA TYR A 953 -26.72 34.46 -3.48
C TYR A 953 -26.55 35.61 -4.46
N ILE A 954 -27.30 35.51 -5.55
CA ILE A 954 -27.47 36.57 -6.56
C ILE A 954 -28.95 36.70 -6.84
N HIS A 955 -29.44 37.87 -6.70
CA HIS A 955 -30.85 38.22 -7.01
C HIS A 955 -30.92 39.28 -8.06
N ALA A 956 -31.48 38.95 -9.21
CA ALA A 956 -31.72 39.92 -10.30
C ALA A 956 -33.23 40.17 -10.41
N ARG A 957 -33.62 41.41 -10.37
CA ARG A 957 -35.04 41.85 -10.43
C ARG A 957 -35.25 42.82 -11.56
N LEU A 958 -36.22 42.53 -12.42
CA LEU A 958 -36.66 43.38 -13.49
C LEU A 958 -38.11 43.79 -13.25
N TRP A 959 -38.36 45.09 -13.18
CA TRP A 959 -39.71 45.62 -12.94
C TRP A 959 -39.95 46.93 -13.72
N MET A 960 -41.16 47.34 -13.82
CA MET A 960 -41.59 48.58 -14.43
C MET A 960 -42.18 49.51 -13.38
N GLU A 961 -41.80 50.77 -13.41
CA GLU A 961 -42.33 51.79 -12.57
C GLU A 961 -42.60 53.02 -13.42
N ASP A 962 -43.85 53.45 -13.49
CA ASP A 962 -44.36 54.44 -14.40
C ASP A 962 -44.05 54.11 -15.90
N THR A 963 -43.21 54.87 -16.56
CA THR A 963 -42.80 54.67 -17.96
C THR A 963 -41.40 54.16 -18.13
N CYS A 964 -40.73 53.83 -17.00
CA CYS A 964 -39.34 53.35 -17.01
C CYS A 964 -39.26 51.92 -16.52
N TRP A 965 -38.37 51.17 -17.14
CA TRP A 965 -38.02 49.83 -16.64
C TRP A 965 -36.69 49.89 -15.87
N PHE A 966 -36.59 49.06 -14.86
CA PHE A 966 -35.43 48.99 -14.01
C PHE A 966 -34.95 47.57 -13.92
N LEU A 967 -33.62 47.38 -13.99
CA LEU A 967 -32.96 46.11 -13.73
C LEU A 967 -32.01 46.28 -12.54
N SER A 968 -32.23 45.56 -11.52
CA SER A 968 -31.31 45.46 -10.37
C SER A 968 -30.67 44.08 -10.33
N VAL A 969 -29.37 44.06 -10.09
CA VAL A 969 -28.62 42.81 -9.81
C VAL A 969 -27.93 43.03 -8.49
N CYS A 970 -28.41 42.28 -7.48
CA CYS A 970 -27.88 42.34 -6.11
C CYS A 970 -27.15 41.03 -5.80
N ASN A 971 -26.09 41.11 -5.06
CA ASN A 971 -25.32 40.00 -4.57
C ASN A 971 -24.76 40.33 -3.18
N ASP A 972 -24.37 39.30 -2.44
CA ASP A 972 -23.88 39.36 -1.05
C ASP A 972 -22.37 39.47 -0.91
N GLY A 973 -21.66 39.67 -2.00
CA GLY A 973 -20.21 39.81 -1.98
C GLY A 973 -19.74 41.19 -1.56
N ASN A 974 -18.66 41.24 -0.79
CA ASN A 974 -17.98 42.53 -0.51
C ASN A 974 -17.14 42.92 -1.71
N VAL A 975 -17.35 44.17 -2.21
CA VAL A 975 -16.59 44.78 -3.30
C VAL A 975 -15.24 45.25 -2.76
#